data_bb576f20109462033331c5dfd342367e
#
_entry.id   bb576f20109462033331c5dfd342367e
#
_cell.length_a   1.000
_cell.length_b   1.000
_cell.length_c   1.000
_cell.angle_alpha   90.00
_cell.angle_beta   90.00
_cell.angle_gamma   90.00
#
_symmetry.space_group_name_H-M   'P 1'
#
loop_
_entity.id
_entity.type
_entity.pdbx_description
1 polymer ?
#
loop_
_entity_poly.entity_id
_entity_poly.type
_entity_poly.pdbx_seq_one_letter_code
_entity_poly.pdbx_strand_id
1 'polypeptide(L)'
;MPTAPAAQRTPDREQTGGHPAPRGARPARRAWETASALARWPPVRELLVVLVFCLFTSMLTWPYVTRLRDAVVDPGDPYLVTWIMWWDYHQTFRDPLHLFHSNTFYPLKYTLAFSEHCYGLALPFFPLFALGLRPLTVHAVAEFLAFALSGYGAYRLGRTLTGSQGVAWVAGIVFAFVPFRFHLMSQLVYVFSPWLPLVFEALVLFTRSRTRKRAAWLGFAFFMTGLTSVSFFAFALVPLAVCGAVLLTRYGLWRDKEFWRRSAAALSLAALGLVPFMLPYYLVSQLYGFKRSIEEVKANSAWPWHWLSVENRNKLWFGMGETMVGGATFKLFPGLFPLLFTLATLLLVEPLRAPLRVGQTGAHDKRRRLLARLDALIIFAFAVSLLAVGFDRTNYFGGLFGYVTSERALALLTAACVARVCIAYPSFLRAANANFVETLKSPRRCDAFWLGLVLALVGFLYSLGWNFFFYRICYDLLPVFRSMRVPTRGSMFAYLGLALLAGLGVRRLAEVITARRPRIRTPTVYVVACVLLLLEFNGAPLTFMRGDVYPDAVTLRLKETDMRGGIVILPASGDFNHRYMLRSADHAKPLIVGTSGFNSPQEEQIEHWTLNGTIPLSLLGLLEEIPASYVVVKNELIVPERRTNYATFFSRAVASGRLRFVNRFDNHDDLYAVVKTEPDARAEVSPPAELELRDWASMLDEDPFNLLGQYTDWSRALYRLHLVARGRMPRYAEFMQEARALGRGLIPGTEEAQRDFDGRLAALAREWEKHADFREAFGALDDARYVERLYENAGVEADASERAALANALASGAETRAGALLKVAADPRLAERGRHRALLLLHYFAFLRRSPDDPPDHNLEGFNFWLSQLERTDDLDKIALAFRDSIEYKAMKK
;
A
#
# COMPACT_ATOMS: atom_id res chain seq x y z
N MET A 1 -12.06 -22.36 -89.61
CA MET A 1 -11.51 -23.54 -90.29
C MET A 1 -9.97 -23.35 -90.39
N PRO A 2 -9.20 -24.40 -90.34
CA PRO A 2 -9.40 -25.77 -89.85
C PRO A 2 -8.43 -26.13 -88.73
N THR A 3 -8.28 -27.21 -88.02
CA THR A 3 -8.79 -28.64 -87.99
C THR A 3 -8.19 -29.26 -86.74
N ALA A 4 -8.99 -30.10 -86.10
CA ALA A 4 -8.42 -31.05 -85.11
C ALA A 4 -7.77 -32.25 -85.84
N PRO A 5 -6.92 -33.03 -85.19
CA PRO A 5 -7.37 -34.40 -84.84
C PRO A 5 -6.84 -34.95 -83.51
N ALA A 6 -7.64 -35.68 -82.89
CA ALA A 6 -7.81 -37.10 -82.73
C ALA A 6 -7.16 -37.78 -81.52
N ALA A 7 -8.01 -38.50 -80.85
CA ALA A 7 -7.82 -39.32 -79.66
C ALA A 7 -6.90 -40.55 -79.87
N GLN A 8 -6.29 -41.01 -78.80
CA GLN A 8 -5.91 -42.38 -78.60
C GLN A 8 -6.24 -42.89 -77.15
N ARG A 9 -6.79 -44.11 -77.13
CA ARG A 9 -7.38 -44.90 -76.05
C ARG A 9 -6.29 -45.65 -75.20
N THR A 10 -6.53 -45.71 -73.96
CA THR A 10 -6.30 -46.69 -72.87
C THR A 10 -5.37 -47.91 -73.11
N PRO A 11 -4.82 -48.52 -72.02
CA PRO A 11 -5.59 -49.53 -71.33
C PRO A 11 -5.50 -49.54 -69.76
N ASP A 12 -6.47 -50.25 -69.21
CA ASP A 12 -6.75 -50.64 -67.85
C ASP A 12 -5.52 -51.27 -67.12
N ARG A 13 -5.35 -50.97 -65.83
CA ARG A 13 -4.80 -51.94 -64.91
C ARG A 13 -5.32 -51.77 -63.49
N GLU A 14 -6.05 -52.80 -63.08
CA GLU A 14 -6.02 -53.51 -61.83
C GLU A 14 -6.34 -52.77 -60.49
N GLN A 15 -7.45 -53.16 -59.95
CA GLN A 15 -7.91 -53.10 -58.57
C GLN A 15 -6.89 -53.74 -57.66
N THR A 16 -6.37 -52.99 -56.66
CA THR A 16 -5.81 -53.55 -55.46
C THR A 16 -6.62 -53.03 -54.27
N GLY A 17 -7.07 -53.98 -53.45
CA GLY A 17 -7.99 -53.75 -52.31
C GLY A 17 -7.51 -52.76 -51.26
N GLY A 18 -8.32 -51.73 -51.06
CA GLY A 18 -8.21 -50.82 -49.93
C GLY A 18 -8.92 -51.42 -48.73
N HIS A 19 -8.18 -51.70 -47.67
CA HIS A 19 -8.74 -51.99 -46.36
C HIS A 19 -9.67 -50.83 -45.91
N PRO A 20 -10.85 -51.07 -45.38
CA PRO A 20 -11.71 -50.02 -44.87
C PRO A 20 -11.05 -49.45 -43.58
N ALA A 21 -10.78 -48.13 -43.56
CA ALA A 21 -10.33 -47.40 -42.38
C ALA A 21 -11.35 -47.59 -41.26
N PRO A 22 -10.86 -47.69 -39.99
CA PRO A 22 -11.74 -47.98 -38.85
C PRO A 22 -12.81 -46.89 -38.71
N ARG A 23 -14.06 -47.33 -38.65
CA ARG A 23 -15.27 -46.47 -38.57
C ARG A 23 -15.35 -45.53 -37.38
N GLY A 24 -14.43 -45.60 -36.39
CA GLY A 24 -14.37 -44.74 -35.18
C GLY A 24 -13.63 -43.42 -35.37
N ALA A 25 -12.82 -43.24 -36.42
CA ALA A 25 -11.96 -42.02 -36.57
C ALA A 25 -12.69 -40.82 -37.22
N ARG A 26 -13.85 -41.03 -37.81
CA ARG A 26 -14.57 -39.93 -38.52
C ARG A 26 -15.22 -38.89 -37.60
N PRO A 27 -15.84 -39.20 -36.43
CA PRO A 27 -16.43 -38.16 -35.57
C PRO A 27 -15.37 -37.34 -34.87
N ALA A 28 -14.26 -37.92 -34.39
CA ALA A 28 -13.15 -37.20 -33.75
C ALA A 28 -12.44 -36.24 -34.72
N ARG A 29 -12.25 -36.70 -35.99
CA ARG A 29 -11.65 -35.83 -37.03
C ARG A 29 -12.56 -34.67 -37.42
N ARG A 30 -13.88 -34.90 -37.57
CA ARG A 30 -14.86 -33.83 -37.81
C ARG A 30 -14.92 -32.86 -36.62
N ALA A 31 -14.95 -33.36 -35.38
CA ALA A 31 -14.92 -32.53 -34.17
C ALA A 31 -13.65 -31.70 -34.13
N TRP A 32 -12.50 -32.27 -34.46
CA TRP A 32 -11.21 -31.53 -34.53
C TRP A 32 -11.21 -30.50 -35.68
N GLU A 33 -11.72 -30.80 -36.83
CA GLU A 33 -11.82 -29.87 -37.95
C GLU A 33 -12.79 -28.72 -37.64
N THR A 34 -13.92 -29.00 -36.99
CA THR A 34 -14.88 -27.98 -36.51
C THR A 34 -14.27 -27.15 -35.40
N ALA A 35 -13.61 -27.75 -34.41
CA ALA A 35 -12.92 -27.02 -33.35
C ALA A 35 -11.79 -26.14 -33.88
N SER A 36 -11.03 -26.66 -34.87
CA SER A 36 -9.95 -25.88 -35.51
C SER A 36 -10.48 -24.72 -36.37
N ALA A 37 -11.64 -24.88 -37.01
CA ALA A 37 -12.32 -23.81 -37.73
C ALA A 37 -12.89 -22.75 -36.79
N LEU A 38 -13.53 -23.15 -35.69
CA LEU A 38 -13.97 -22.25 -34.62
C LEU A 38 -12.81 -21.48 -33.97
N ALA A 39 -11.70 -22.17 -33.69
CA ALA A 39 -10.51 -21.54 -33.11
C ALA A 39 -9.84 -20.50 -34.07
N ARG A 40 -10.10 -20.56 -35.36
CA ARG A 40 -9.68 -19.57 -36.37
C ARG A 40 -10.60 -18.36 -36.42
N TRP A 41 -11.83 -18.47 -35.90
CA TRP A 41 -12.75 -17.32 -35.85
C TRP A 41 -12.19 -16.24 -34.90
N PRO A 42 -12.04 -14.96 -35.34
CA PRO A 42 -11.34 -13.93 -34.58
C PRO A 42 -11.80 -13.77 -33.13
N PRO A 43 -13.11 -13.71 -32.80
CA PRO A 43 -13.54 -13.58 -31.40
C PRO A 43 -13.13 -14.75 -30.52
N VAL A 44 -13.24 -15.99 -31.02
CA VAL A 44 -12.87 -17.20 -30.29
C VAL A 44 -11.37 -17.24 -30.02
N ARG A 45 -10.57 -16.85 -31.01
CA ARG A 45 -9.12 -16.75 -30.83
C ARG A 45 -8.72 -15.71 -29.76
N GLU A 46 -9.35 -14.54 -29.75
CA GLU A 46 -9.07 -13.52 -28.71
C GLU A 46 -9.49 -14.03 -27.33
N LEU A 47 -10.65 -14.71 -27.23
CA LEU A 47 -11.08 -15.34 -25.98
C LEU A 47 -10.09 -16.41 -25.50
N LEU A 48 -9.59 -17.27 -26.39
CA LEU A 48 -8.57 -18.27 -26.06
C LEU A 48 -7.30 -17.65 -25.52
N VAL A 49 -6.86 -16.52 -26.07
CA VAL A 49 -5.70 -15.77 -25.54
C VAL A 49 -5.97 -15.30 -24.11
N VAL A 50 -7.14 -14.72 -23.84
CA VAL A 50 -7.52 -14.31 -22.47
C VAL A 50 -7.54 -15.50 -21.51
N LEU A 51 -8.12 -16.63 -21.91
CA LEU A 51 -8.17 -17.85 -21.10
C LEU A 51 -6.76 -18.39 -20.77
N VAL A 52 -5.82 -18.32 -21.73
CA VAL A 52 -4.41 -18.70 -21.46
C VAL A 52 -3.77 -17.71 -20.43
N PHE A 53 -4.05 -16.43 -20.51
CA PHE A 53 -3.60 -15.49 -19.49
C PHE A 53 -4.26 -15.76 -18.12
N CYS A 54 -5.56 -16.15 -18.08
CA CYS A 54 -6.21 -16.60 -16.85
C CYS A 54 -5.52 -17.84 -16.27
N LEU A 55 -5.12 -18.80 -17.11
CA LEU A 55 -4.34 -19.97 -16.67
C LEU A 55 -3.00 -19.55 -16.07
N PHE A 56 -2.24 -18.66 -16.72
CA PHE A 56 -0.98 -18.15 -16.17
C PHE A 56 -1.20 -17.39 -14.86
N THR A 57 -2.26 -16.58 -14.77
CA THR A 57 -2.64 -15.92 -13.52
C THR A 57 -2.91 -16.96 -12.42
N SER A 58 -3.70 -17.99 -12.70
CA SER A 58 -3.99 -19.07 -11.75
C SER A 58 -2.72 -19.74 -11.23
N MET A 59 -1.75 -19.98 -12.13
CA MET A 59 -0.48 -20.63 -11.77
C MET A 59 0.40 -19.73 -10.91
N LEU A 60 0.56 -18.46 -11.28
CA LEU A 60 1.50 -17.53 -10.64
C LEU A 60 0.94 -16.89 -9.36
N THR A 61 -0.38 -16.86 -9.18
CA THR A 61 -1.05 -16.37 -7.98
C THR A 61 -1.63 -17.49 -7.11
N TRP A 62 -1.27 -18.75 -7.37
CA TRP A 62 -1.79 -19.88 -6.59
C TRP A 62 -1.54 -19.66 -5.08
N PRO A 63 -2.51 -19.93 -4.16
CA PRO A 63 -3.84 -20.55 -4.36
C PRO A 63 -5.01 -19.56 -4.57
N TYR A 64 -4.78 -18.31 -4.99
CA TYR A 64 -5.79 -17.26 -5.07
C TYR A 64 -7.08 -17.67 -5.79
N VAL A 65 -6.95 -18.36 -6.94
CA VAL A 65 -8.10 -18.82 -7.74
C VAL A 65 -9.06 -19.73 -6.96
N THR A 66 -8.57 -20.47 -5.96
CA THR A 66 -9.41 -21.36 -5.13
C THR A 66 -10.05 -20.62 -3.94
N ARG A 67 -9.63 -19.38 -3.69
CA ARG A 67 -10.03 -18.57 -2.55
C ARG A 67 -10.60 -17.21 -2.93
N LEU A 68 -11.11 -17.04 -4.16
CA LEU A 68 -11.70 -15.77 -4.65
C LEU A 68 -12.85 -15.25 -3.76
N ARG A 69 -13.41 -16.11 -2.91
CA ARG A 69 -14.50 -15.74 -2.01
C ARG A 69 -14.01 -14.91 -0.80
N ASP A 70 -12.81 -15.22 -0.27
CA ASP A 70 -12.37 -14.74 1.03
C ASP A 70 -10.90 -14.33 1.13
N ALA A 71 -10.11 -14.51 0.06
CA ALA A 71 -8.70 -14.15 0.09
C ALA A 71 -8.48 -12.66 -0.14
N VAL A 72 -7.69 -12.05 0.74
CA VAL A 72 -7.15 -10.70 0.57
C VAL A 72 -5.66 -10.69 0.86
N VAL A 73 -4.94 -9.75 0.28
CA VAL A 73 -3.49 -9.59 0.52
C VAL A 73 -3.23 -8.98 1.90
N ASP A 74 -4.04 -7.99 2.26
CA ASP A 74 -4.06 -7.30 3.55
C ASP A 74 -5.46 -6.68 3.79
N PRO A 75 -5.79 -6.20 5.00
CA PRO A 75 -7.08 -5.59 5.32
C PRO A 75 -7.15 -4.08 5.03
N GLY A 76 -6.20 -3.50 4.30
CA GLY A 76 -6.11 -2.08 3.98
C GLY A 76 -6.77 -1.70 2.65
N ASP A 77 -5.95 -1.26 1.68
CA ASP A 77 -6.39 -0.81 0.36
C ASP A 77 -7.39 -1.77 -0.35
N PRO A 78 -7.30 -3.13 -0.24
CA PRO A 78 -8.30 -4.01 -0.82
C PRO A 78 -9.72 -3.75 -0.31
N TYR A 79 -9.91 -3.42 0.98
CA TYR A 79 -11.23 -3.09 1.53
C TYR A 79 -11.72 -1.74 1.03
N LEU A 80 -10.84 -0.76 0.96
CA LEU A 80 -11.15 0.55 0.38
C LEU A 80 -11.62 0.43 -1.07
N VAL A 81 -10.86 -0.26 -1.92
CA VAL A 81 -11.21 -0.43 -3.34
C VAL A 81 -12.48 -1.29 -3.50
N THR A 82 -12.69 -2.29 -2.65
CA THR A 82 -13.92 -3.06 -2.61
C THR A 82 -15.14 -2.18 -2.35
N TRP A 83 -15.03 -1.30 -1.35
CA TRP A 83 -16.08 -0.34 -1.02
C TRP A 83 -16.30 0.66 -2.18
N ILE A 84 -15.24 1.20 -2.80
CA ILE A 84 -15.36 2.11 -3.96
C ILE A 84 -16.11 1.42 -5.10
N MET A 85 -15.74 0.19 -5.47
CA MET A 85 -16.40 -0.57 -6.55
C MET A 85 -17.88 -0.81 -6.25
N TRP A 86 -18.20 -1.14 -4.99
CA TRP A 86 -19.59 -1.30 -4.56
C TRP A 86 -20.34 0.02 -4.60
N TRP A 87 -19.74 1.11 -4.13
CA TRP A 87 -20.34 2.45 -4.15
C TRP A 87 -20.62 2.92 -5.58
N ASP A 88 -19.68 2.74 -6.49
CA ASP A 88 -19.86 3.06 -7.91
C ASP A 88 -21.08 2.34 -8.50
N TYR A 89 -21.21 1.03 -8.24
CA TYR A 89 -22.36 0.27 -8.65
C TYR A 89 -23.64 0.78 -7.99
N HIS A 90 -23.66 0.87 -6.65
CA HIS A 90 -24.83 1.24 -5.87
C HIS A 90 -25.37 2.61 -6.29
N GLN A 91 -24.50 3.61 -6.34
CA GLN A 91 -24.87 4.99 -6.58
C GLN A 91 -25.22 5.26 -8.05
N THR A 92 -24.60 4.54 -8.99
CA THR A 92 -24.94 4.65 -10.43
C THR A 92 -26.40 4.34 -10.70
N PHE A 93 -26.98 3.36 -10.00
CA PHE A 93 -28.38 2.96 -10.20
C PHE A 93 -29.36 3.64 -9.25
N ARG A 94 -28.89 4.32 -8.22
CA ARG A 94 -29.72 5.02 -7.25
C ARG A 94 -29.78 6.54 -7.51
N ASP A 95 -28.62 7.19 -7.65
CA ASP A 95 -28.52 8.64 -7.88
C ASP A 95 -27.18 8.98 -8.55
N PRO A 96 -27.08 8.79 -9.89
CA PRO A 96 -25.83 8.99 -10.62
C PRO A 96 -25.33 10.44 -10.62
N LEU A 97 -26.20 11.43 -10.39
CA LEU A 97 -25.79 12.84 -10.33
C LEU A 97 -24.97 13.15 -9.06
N HIS A 98 -25.17 12.38 -8.01
CA HIS A 98 -24.44 12.51 -6.74
C HIS A 98 -23.47 11.36 -6.54
N LEU A 99 -22.91 10.79 -7.61
CA LEU A 99 -21.94 9.68 -7.56
C LEU A 99 -20.78 9.96 -6.59
N PHE A 100 -20.28 11.17 -6.59
CA PHE A 100 -19.15 11.58 -5.75
C PHE A 100 -19.49 11.92 -4.30
N HIS A 101 -20.77 11.98 -3.92
CA HIS A 101 -21.23 12.18 -2.54
C HIS A 101 -21.35 10.82 -1.86
N SER A 102 -20.20 10.25 -1.45
CA SER A 102 -20.20 8.91 -0.89
C SER A 102 -20.81 8.85 0.52
N ASN A 103 -21.10 7.63 0.97
CA ASN A 103 -21.64 7.39 2.31
C ASN A 103 -20.56 7.35 3.40
N THR A 104 -19.35 7.89 3.16
CA THR A 104 -18.27 8.01 4.13
C THR A 104 -17.87 9.47 4.30
N PHE A 105 -17.23 9.81 5.42
CA PHE A 105 -16.87 11.18 5.79
C PHE A 105 -18.10 12.12 5.90
N TYR A 106 -19.24 11.57 6.32
CA TYR A 106 -20.45 12.37 6.53
C TYR A 106 -20.19 13.51 7.52
N PRO A 107 -20.68 14.74 7.27
CA PRO A 107 -21.59 15.17 6.19
C PRO A 107 -20.87 15.83 4.97
N LEU A 108 -19.60 15.55 4.75
CA LEU A 108 -18.81 16.17 3.71
C LEU A 108 -19.31 15.79 2.29
N LYS A 109 -19.05 16.66 1.32
CA LYS A 109 -19.44 16.46 -0.09
C LYS A 109 -18.26 16.02 -0.94
N TYR A 110 -18.53 15.32 -2.04
CA TYR A 110 -17.54 14.85 -3.02
C TYR A 110 -16.46 13.91 -2.42
N THR A 111 -16.80 13.19 -1.38
CA THR A 111 -15.85 12.39 -0.59
C THR A 111 -15.27 11.18 -1.34
N LEU A 112 -15.93 10.70 -2.40
CA LEU A 112 -15.33 9.73 -3.31
C LEU A 112 -14.06 10.26 -3.99
N ALA A 113 -13.98 11.60 -4.21
CA ALA A 113 -12.78 12.23 -4.79
C ALA A 113 -11.61 12.42 -3.77
N PHE A 114 -11.75 11.99 -2.52
CA PHE A 114 -10.62 11.91 -1.59
C PHE A 114 -9.64 10.80 -1.97
N SER A 115 -10.09 9.83 -2.78
CA SER A 115 -9.28 8.79 -3.43
C SER A 115 -9.53 8.73 -4.93
N GLU A 116 -9.00 7.72 -5.62
CA GLU A 116 -9.34 7.45 -7.02
C GLU A 116 -10.76 6.85 -7.13
N HIS A 117 -11.59 7.37 -8.01
CA HIS A 117 -12.99 6.92 -8.18
C HIS A 117 -13.14 5.53 -8.81
N CYS A 118 -12.10 5.00 -9.46
CA CYS A 118 -12.02 3.64 -10.02
C CYS A 118 -13.18 3.20 -10.93
N TYR A 119 -14.02 4.11 -11.42
CA TYR A 119 -15.27 3.78 -12.11
C TYR A 119 -15.07 2.89 -13.36
N GLY A 120 -14.04 3.15 -14.15
CA GLY A 120 -13.71 2.33 -15.32
C GLY A 120 -13.16 0.94 -14.97
N LEU A 121 -12.68 0.76 -13.74
CA LEU A 121 -12.34 -0.54 -13.17
C LEU A 121 -13.61 -1.27 -12.69
N ALA A 122 -14.52 -0.57 -12.00
CA ALA A 122 -15.73 -1.15 -11.43
C ALA A 122 -16.78 -1.56 -12.49
N LEU A 123 -16.94 -0.72 -13.53
CA LEU A 123 -17.98 -0.86 -14.55
C LEU A 123 -18.09 -2.26 -15.19
N PRO A 124 -17.02 -2.94 -15.60
CA PRO A 124 -17.10 -4.30 -16.16
C PRO A 124 -17.65 -5.35 -15.19
N PHE A 125 -17.58 -5.05 -13.88
CA PHE A 125 -18.00 -5.99 -12.81
C PHE A 125 -19.37 -5.67 -12.21
N PHE A 126 -20.06 -4.62 -12.68
CA PHE A 126 -21.44 -4.31 -12.27
C PHE A 126 -22.39 -5.50 -12.41
N PRO A 127 -22.32 -6.34 -13.47
CA PRO A 127 -23.15 -7.54 -13.55
C PRO A 127 -22.96 -8.51 -12.37
N LEU A 128 -21.77 -8.61 -11.78
CA LEU A 128 -21.50 -9.49 -10.64
C LEU A 128 -22.19 -8.97 -9.36
N PHE A 129 -22.20 -7.65 -9.16
CA PHE A 129 -22.97 -7.02 -8.07
C PHE A 129 -24.47 -7.23 -8.28
N ALA A 130 -24.97 -7.08 -9.53
CA ALA A 130 -26.38 -7.30 -9.88
C ALA A 130 -26.81 -8.76 -9.66
N LEU A 131 -25.90 -9.72 -9.81
CA LEU A 131 -26.11 -11.13 -9.48
C LEU A 131 -26.04 -11.42 -7.97
N GLY A 132 -25.80 -10.40 -7.11
CA GLY A 132 -25.78 -10.55 -5.67
C GLY A 132 -24.49 -11.12 -5.08
N LEU A 133 -23.37 -11.13 -5.85
CA LEU A 133 -22.09 -11.55 -5.29
C LEU A 133 -21.64 -10.55 -4.22
N ARG A 134 -20.98 -11.06 -3.17
CA ARG A 134 -20.42 -10.23 -2.11
C ARG A 134 -19.36 -9.26 -2.67
N PRO A 135 -19.29 -8.02 -2.18
CA PRO A 135 -18.35 -7.02 -2.69
C PRO A 135 -16.90 -7.50 -2.73
N LEU A 136 -16.43 -8.16 -1.67
CA LEU A 136 -15.07 -8.70 -1.59
C LEU A 136 -14.80 -9.79 -2.64
N THR A 137 -15.81 -10.62 -2.96
CA THR A 137 -15.71 -11.62 -4.03
C THR A 137 -15.59 -10.95 -5.40
N VAL A 138 -16.34 -9.87 -5.64
CA VAL A 138 -16.26 -9.09 -6.89
C VAL A 138 -14.86 -8.47 -7.04
N HIS A 139 -14.32 -7.89 -5.97
CA HIS A 139 -12.96 -7.39 -5.94
C HIS A 139 -11.92 -8.46 -6.30
N ALA A 140 -12.02 -9.65 -5.67
CA ALA A 140 -11.09 -10.75 -5.93
C ALA A 140 -11.15 -11.24 -7.39
N VAL A 141 -12.35 -11.31 -7.99
CA VAL A 141 -12.51 -11.63 -9.41
C VAL A 141 -11.90 -10.53 -10.29
N ALA A 142 -12.10 -9.26 -9.93
CA ALA A 142 -11.51 -8.14 -10.65
C ALA A 142 -9.98 -8.15 -10.58
N GLU A 143 -9.40 -8.44 -9.41
CA GLU A 143 -7.95 -8.56 -9.22
C GLU A 143 -7.36 -9.73 -10.01
N PHE A 144 -8.01 -10.88 -9.99
CA PHE A 144 -7.62 -12.03 -10.81
C PHE A 144 -7.60 -11.68 -12.29
N LEU A 145 -8.67 -11.05 -12.80
CA LEU A 145 -8.78 -10.64 -14.19
C LEU A 145 -7.87 -9.45 -14.55
N ALA A 146 -7.44 -8.65 -13.57
CA ALA A 146 -6.54 -7.52 -13.80
C ALA A 146 -5.21 -7.96 -14.43
N PHE A 147 -4.61 -9.06 -13.95
CA PHE A 147 -3.41 -9.64 -14.55
C PHE A 147 -3.68 -10.14 -15.99
N ALA A 148 -4.71 -10.93 -16.17
CA ALA A 148 -5.04 -11.54 -17.44
C ALA A 148 -5.37 -10.49 -18.53
N LEU A 149 -6.22 -9.51 -18.21
CA LEU A 149 -6.63 -8.46 -19.14
C LEU A 149 -5.49 -7.49 -19.47
N SER A 150 -4.62 -7.18 -18.50
CA SER A 150 -3.45 -6.35 -18.73
C SER A 150 -2.44 -7.04 -19.65
N GLY A 151 -2.22 -8.35 -19.45
CA GLY A 151 -1.40 -9.17 -20.33
C GLY A 151 -1.99 -9.25 -21.75
N TYR A 152 -3.30 -9.43 -21.87
CA TYR A 152 -4.00 -9.40 -23.13
C TYR A 152 -3.86 -8.06 -23.86
N GLY A 153 -3.97 -6.93 -23.14
CA GLY A 153 -3.75 -5.60 -23.71
C GLY A 153 -2.35 -5.44 -24.31
N ALA A 154 -1.30 -5.85 -23.58
CA ALA A 154 0.09 -5.80 -24.05
C ALA A 154 0.34 -6.80 -25.21
N TYR A 155 -0.29 -7.99 -25.16
CA TYR A 155 -0.31 -8.94 -26.27
C TYR A 155 -0.87 -8.29 -27.53
N ARG A 156 -2.01 -7.62 -27.46
CA ARG A 156 -2.62 -6.91 -28.58
C ARG A 156 -1.71 -5.83 -29.16
N LEU A 157 -1.14 -5.00 -28.29
CA LEU A 157 -0.19 -3.95 -28.70
C LEU A 157 1.02 -4.56 -29.44
N GLY A 158 1.66 -5.58 -28.84
CA GLY A 158 2.81 -6.28 -29.42
C GLY A 158 2.49 -6.88 -30.79
N ARG A 159 1.33 -7.53 -30.91
CA ARG A 159 0.85 -8.09 -32.17
C ARG A 159 0.54 -7.01 -33.23
N THR A 160 -0.12 -5.94 -32.85
CA THR A 160 -0.45 -4.82 -33.74
C THR A 160 0.81 -4.15 -34.29
N LEU A 161 1.82 -3.99 -33.43
CA LEU A 161 3.09 -3.35 -33.82
C LEU A 161 3.92 -4.23 -34.76
N THR A 162 4.00 -5.55 -34.51
CA THR A 162 5.00 -6.42 -35.14
C THR A 162 4.40 -7.47 -36.09
N GLY A 163 3.11 -7.73 -36.03
CA GLY A 163 2.45 -8.84 -36.72
C GLY A 163 2.82 -10.24 -36.20
N SER A 164 3.71 -10.34 -35.19
CA SER A 164 4.23 -11.60 -34.66
C SER A 164 3.47 -12.02 -33.41
N GLN A 165 2.93 -13.23 -33.40
CA GLN A 165 2.30 -13.81 -32.22
C GLN A 165 3.32 -14.09 -31.11
N GLY A 166 4.53 -14.55 -31.46
CA GLY A 166 5.58 -14.82 -30.48
C GLY A 166 6.00 -13.55 -29.71
N VAL A 167 6.20 -12.43 -30.42
CA VAL A 167 6.47 -11.11 -29.79
C VAL A 167 5.31 -10.71 -28.88
N ALA A 168 4.08 -10.92 -29.31
CA ALA A 168 2.87 -10.60 -28.57
C ALA A 168 2.79 -11.37 -27.23
N TRP A 169 3.06 -12.69 -27.26
CA TRP A 169 3.09 -13.52 -26.04
C TRP A 169 4.16 -13.06 -25.05
N VAL A 170 5.39 -12.83 -25.52
CA VAL A 170 6.47 -12.31 -24.66
C VAL A 170 6.08 -10.97 -24.05
N ALA A 171 5.57 -10.03 -24.86
CA ALA A 171 5.16 -8.73 -24.37
C ALA A 171 4.01 -8.82 -23.34
N GLY A 172 3.02 -9.68 -23.61
CA GLY A 172 1.91 -9.93 -22.69
C GLY A 172 2.36 -10.52 -21.35
N ILE A 173 3.22 -11.54 -21.37
CA ILE A 173 3.73 -12.19 -20.15
C ILE A 173 4.57 -11.21 -19.32
N VAL A 174 5.52 -10.51 -19.96
CA VAL A 174 6.36 -9.53 -19.23
C VAL A 174 5.49 -8.46 -18.58
N PHE A 175 4.56 -7.85 -19.30
CA PHE A 175 3.73 -6.78 -18.76
C PHE A 175 2.76 -7.27 -17.69
N ALA A 176 2.18 -8.48 -17.85
CA ALA A 176 1.24 -9.04 -16.88
C ALA A 176 1.88 -9.42 -15.56
N PHE A 177 3.09 -10.00 -15.58
CA PHE A 177 3.62 -10.75 -14.44
C PHE A 177 4.98 -10.26 -13.95
N VAL A 178 5.44 -9.06 -14.38
CA VAL A 178 6.64 -8.45 -13.80
C VAL A 178 6.52 -8.39 -12.27
N PRO A 179 7.60 -8.69 -11.49
CA PRO A 179 7.52 -8.80 -10.02
C PRO A 179 6.87 -7.60 -9.33
N PHE A 180 7.07 -6.40 -9.83
CA PHE A 180 6.44 -5.19 -9.30
C PHE A 180 4.90 -5.24 -9.24
N ARG A 181 4.24 -5.96 -10.13
CA ARG A 181 2.77 -6.08 -10.11
C ARG A 181 2.27 -6.90 -8.94
N PHE A 182 3.04 -7.88 -8.48
CA PHE A 182 2.73 -8.64 -7.26
C PHE A 182 2.89 -7.77 -6.01
N HIS A 183 3.81 -6.82 -6.02
CA HIS A 183 3.91 -5.79 -4.98
C HIS A 183 2.66 -4.90 -4.92
N LEU A 184 2.04 -4.62 -6.06
CA LEU A 184 0.84 -3.79 -6.17
C LEU A 184 -0.47 -4.53 -5.90
N MET A 185 -0.48 -5.82 -5.54
CA MET A 185 -1.72 -6.60 -5.33
C MET A 185 -2.65 -6.00 -4.27
N SER A 186 -2.11 -5.30 -3.28
CA SER A 186 -2.92 -4.52 -2.34
C SER A 186 -3.68 -3.36 -3.01
N GLN A 187 -3.22 -2.89 -4.17
CA GLN A 187 -3.73 -1.69 -4.86
C GLN A 187 -4.31 -2.05 -6.23
N LEU A 188 -5.46 -2.70 -6.25
CA LEU A 188 -6.12 -3.22 -7.47
C LEU A 188 -6.16 -2.19 -8.61
N VAL A 189 -6.37 -0.91 -8.33
CA VAL A 189 -6.44 0.18 -9.33
C VAL A 189 -5.17 0.26 -10.18
N TYR A 190 -4.02 -0.12 -9.65
CA TYR A 190 -2.74 -0.14 -10.37
C TYR A 190 -2.41 -1.49 -10.99
N VAL A 191 -2.96 -2.57 -10.45
CA VAL A 191 -2.90 -3.88 -11.08
C VAL A 191 -3.82 -3.93 -12.31
N PHE A 192 -5.02 -3.33 -12.25
CA PHE A 192 -5.96 -3.28 -13.37
C PHE A 192 -5.55 -2.20 -14.40
N SER A 193 -4.67 -2.55 -15.31
CA SER A 193 -4.09 -1.63 -16.29
C SER A 193 -4.21 -2.06 -17.76
N PRO A 194 -5.31 -2.72 -18.20
CA PRO A 194 -5.45 -3.16 -19.58
C PRO A 194 -5.51 -2.00 -20.57
N TRP A 195 -6.02 -0.85 -20.15
CA TRP A 195 -6.20 0.31 -21.02
C TRP A 195 -4.88 1.03 -21.36
N LEU A 196 -3.82 0.87 -20.51
CA LEU A 196 -2.51 1.44 -20.82
C LEU A 196 -1.95 0.92 -22.14
N PRO A 197 -1.76 -0.40 -22.38
CA PRO A 197 -1.31 -0.87 -23.69
C PRO A 197 -2.35 -0.63 -24.80
N LEU A 198 -3.65 -0.65 -24.51
CA LEU A 198 -4.70 -0.49 -25.50
C LEU A 198 -4.79 0.94 -26.06
N VAL A 199 -4.50 1.98 -25.26
CA VAL A 199 -4.47 3.35 -25.77
C VAL A 199 -3.30 3.57 -26.74
N PHE A 200 -2.13 2.95 -26.49
CA PHE A 200 -1.01 2.98 -27.43
C PHE A 200 -1.30 2.14 -28.68
N GLU A 201 -1.98 1.00 -28.55
CA GLU A 201 -2.47 0.23 -29.72
C GLU A 201 -3.40 1.08 -30.58
N ALA A 202 -4.36 1.76 -29.95
CA ALA A 202 -5.31 2.62 -30.65
C ALA A 202 -4.61 3.78 -31.38
N LEU A 203 -3.61 4.41 -30.74
CA LEU A 203 -2.77 5.43 -31.36
C LEU A 203 -2.04 4.91 -32.60
N VAL A 204 -1.40 3.74 -32.52
CA VAL A 204 -0.72 3.10 -33.64
C VAL A 204 -1.69 2.75 -34.77
N LEU A 205 -2.83 2.15 -34.46
CA LEU A 205 -3.85 1.80 -35.44
C LEU A 205 -4.39 3.03 -36.17
N PHE A 206 -4.64 4.12 -35.44
CA PHE A 206 -5.14 5.36 -36.01
C PHE A 206 -4.07 6.06 -36.89
N THR A 207 -2.82 6.08 -36.45
CA THR A 207 -1.71 6.63 -37.22
C THR A 207 -1.50 5.88 -38.52
N ARG A 208 -1.61 4.53 -38.53
CA ARG A 208 -1.47 3.71 -39.74
C ARG A 208 -2.66 3.85 -40.70
N SER A 209 -3.85 4.14 -40.18
CA SER A 209 -5.05 4.30 -41.02
C SER A 209 -6.07 5.19 -40.32
N ARG A 210 -6.26 6.38 -40.82
CA ARG A 210 -7.04 7.50 -40.27
C ARG A 210 -8.57 7.33 -40.46
N THR A 211 -9.12 6.13 -40.25
CA THR A 211 -10.57 5.90 -40.34
C THR A 211 -11.33 6.43 -39.12
N ARG A 212 -12.61 6.78 -39.31
CA ARG A 212 -13.49 7.21 -38.19
C ARG A 212 -13.56 6.17 -37.07
N LYS A 213 -13.65 4.86 -37.43
CA LYS A 213 -13.67 3.77 -36.43
C LYS A 213 -12.40 3.73 -35.58
N ARG A 214 -11.22 3.95 -36.16
CA ARG A 214 -9.95 3.97 -35.41
C ARG A 214 -9.78 5.23 -34.59
N ALA A 215 -10.28 6.36 -35.07
CA ALA A 215 -10.34 7.58 -34.27
C ALA A 215 -11.27 7.40 -33.05
N ALA A 216 -12.45 6.81 -33.24
CA ALA A 216 -13.36 6.49 -32.15
C ALA A 216 -12.74 5.52 -31.14
N TRP A 217 -11.99 4.51 -31.62
CA TRP A 217 -11.27 3.56 -30.76
C TRP A 217 -10.19 4.28 -29.93
N LEU A 218 -9.44 5.23 -30.53
CA LEU A 218 -8.47 6.05 -29.79
C LEU A 218 -9.14 6.90 -28.72
N GLY A 219 -10.24 7.60 -29.06
CA GLY A 219 -11.01 8.37 -28.08
C GLY A 219 -11.57 7.50 -26.95
N PHE A 220 -12.13 6.33 -27.27
CA PHE A 220 -12.65 5.39 -26.29
C PHE A 220 -11.55 4.82 -25.37
N ALA A 221 -10.41 4.39 -25.92
CA ALA A 221 -9.31 3.89 -25.09
C ALA A 221 -8.70 4.98 -24.19
N PHE A 222 -8.62 6.21 -24.71
CA PHE A 222 -8.19 7.37 -23.91
C PHE A 222 -9.19 7.68 -22.79
N PHE A 223 -10.49 7.69 -23.08
CA PHE A 223 -11.57 7.85 -22.11
C PHE A 223 -11.50 6.79 -21.01
N MET A 224 -11.41 5.50 -21.39
CA MET A 224 -11.34 4.40 -20.43
C MET A 224 -10.07 4.42 -19.59
N THR A 225 -8.95 4.93 -20.11
CA THR A 225 -7.74 5.12 -19.31
C THR A 225 -7.99 6.12 -18.18
N GLY A 226 -8.62 7.27 -18.46
CA GLY A 226 -8.96 8.28 -17.46
C GLY A 226 -10.04 7.83 -16.48
N LEU A 227 -11.02 7.07 -16.98
CA LEU A 227 -12.10 6.55 -16.16
C LEU A 227 -11.64 5.45 -15.17
N THR A 228 -10.58 4.72 -15.52
CA THR A 228 -10.06 3.60 -14.70
C THR A 228 -9.13 4.10 -13.60
N SER A 229 -8.22 5.02 -13.89
CA SER A 229 -7.27 5.56 -12.91
C SER A 229 -6.84 6.96 -13.29
N VAL A 230 -7.06 7.90 -12.39
CA VAL A 230 -6.63 9.30 -12.53
C VAL A 230 -5.10 9.38 -12.59
N SER A 231 -4.40 8.59 -11.76
CA SER A 231 -2.94 8.57 -11.74
C SER A 231 -2.37 8.06 -13.05
N PHE A 232 -2.84 6.92 -13.56
CA PHE A 232 -2.35 6.40 -14.83
C PHE A 232 -2.71 7.27 -16.03
N PHE A 233 -3.86 7.93 -15.97
CA PHE A 233 -4.23 8.92 -16.98
C PHE A 233 -3.22 10.08 -17.03
N ALA A 234 -2.91 10.66 -15.87
CA ALA A 234 -1.93 11.74 -15.77
C ALA A 234 -0.55 11.30 -16.28
N PHE A 235 -0.05 10.15 -15.83
CA PHE A 235 1.23 9.62 -16.30
C PHE A 235 1.22 9.23 -17.78
N ALA A 236 0.08 8.89 -18.39
CA ALA A 236 -0.01 8.54 -19.81
C ALA A 236 0.15 9.74 -20.75
N LEU A 237 -0.15 10.97 -20.32
CA LEU A 237 -0.17 12.15 -21.18
C LEU A 237 1.17 12.39 -21.90
N VAL A 238 2.29 12.38 -21.17
CA VAL A 238 3.61 12.62 -21.75
C VAL A 238 4.06 11.49 -22.68
N PRO A 239 4.02 10.20 -22.27
CA PRO A 239 4.41 9.13 -23.19
C PRO A 239 3.48 9.03 -24.41
N LEU A 240 2.18 9.34 -24.31
CA LEU A 240 1.28 9.43 -25.47
C LEU A 240 1.68 10.55 -26.41
N ALA A 241 2.01 11.73 -25.88
CA ALA A 241 2.48 12.86 -26.68
C ALA A 241 3.81 12.55 -27.39
N VAL A 242 4.79 11.98 -26.67
CA VAL A 242 6.10 11.65 -27.23
C VAL A 242 6.00 10.51 -28.26
N CYS A 243 5.27 9.43 -27.96
CA CYS A 243 5.02 8.36 -28.92
C CYS A 243 4.23 8.86 -30.13
N GLY A 244 3.26 9.75 -29.91
CA GLY A 244 2.52 10.42 -30.96
C GLY A 244 3.46 11.22 -31.91
N ALA A 245 4.33 12.05 -31.34
CA ALA A 245 5.31 12.83 -32.09
C ALA A 245 6.26 11.93 -32.90
N VAL A 246 6.75 10.84 -32.30
CA VAL A 246 7.57 9.85 -33.01
C VAL A 246 6.82 9.26 -34.20
N LEU A 247 5.56 8.81 -33.99
CA LEU A 247 4.76 8.23 -35.06
C LEU A 247 4.42 9.27 -36.16
N LEU A 248 4.05 10.50 -35.79
CA LEU A 248 3.79 11.59 -36.74
C LEU A 248 5.01 11.87 -37.63
N THR A 249 6.21 11.92 -37.06
CA THR A 249 7.46 12.09 -37.78
C THR A 249 7.73 10.90 -38.69
N ARG A 250 7.55 9.66 -38.21
CA ARG A 250 7.82 8.43 -38.99
C ARG A 250 6.87 8.27 -40.18
N TYR A 251 5.62 8.66 -39.99
CA TYR A 251 4.58 8.54 -41.04
C TYR A 251 4.38 9.84 -41.82
N GLY A 252 5.09 10.93 -41.48
CA GLY A 252 5.01 12.22 -42.19
C GLY A 252 3.64 12.91 -42.01
N LEU A 253 2.99 12.75 -40.86
CA LEU A 253 1.61 13.20 -40.66
C LEU A 253 1.45 14.58 -40.02
N TRP A 254 2.54 15.31 -39.79
CA TRP A 254 2.50 16.64 -39.13
C TRP A 254 1.58 17.64 -39.87
N ARG A 255 1.48 17.55 -41.19
CA ARG A 255 0.67 18.43 -42.05
C ARG A 255 -0.66 17.79 -42.49
N ASP A 256 -0.98 16.58 -42.00
CA ASP A 256 -2.20 15.87 -42.40
C ASP A 256 -3.42 16.43 -41.65
N LYS A 257 -4.20 17.28 -42.36
CA LYS A 257 -5.40 17.92 -41.81
C LYS A 257 -6.46 16.89 -41.31
N GLU A 258 -6.58 15.76 -42.00
CA GLU A 258 -7.56 14.73 -41.66
C GLU A 258 -7.16 14.00 -40.39
N PHE A 259 -5.86 13.74 -40.18
CA PHE A 259 -5.35 13.20 -38.92
C PHE A 259 -5.73 14.12 -37.77
N TRP A 260 -5.39 15.43 -37.87
CA TRP A 260 -5.65 16.37 -36.77
C TRP A 260 -7.13 16.60 -36.52
N ARG A 261 -7.96 16.73 -37.57
CA ARG A 261 -9.41 16.89 -37.40
C ARG A 261 -10.03 15.71 -36.67
N ARG A 262 -9.70 14.46 -37.03
CA ARG A 262 -10.30 13.25 -36.44
C ARG A 262 -9.77 12.96 -35.06
N SER A 263 -8.46 13.14 -34.84
CA SER A 263 -7.90 12.98 -33.48
C SER A 263 -8.43 14.03 -32.53
N ALA A 264 -8.49 15.28 -32.94
CA ALA A 264 -9.06 16.36 -32.12
C ALA A 264 -10.52 16.06 -31.76
N ALA A 265 -11.35 15.70 -32.75
CA ALA A 265 -12.76 15.37 -32.46
C ALA A 265 -12.91 14.20 -31.49
N ALA A 266 -12.15 13.12 -31.67
CA ALA A 266 -12.24 11.93 -30.81
C ALA A 266 -11.71 12.18 -29.40
N LEU A 267 -10.57 12.89 -29.27
CA LEU A 267 -9.98 13.19 -27.96
C LEU A 267 -10.75 14.28 -27.21
N SER A 268 -11.30 15.30 -27.91
CA SER A 268 -12.15 16.30 -27.28
C SER A 268 -13.46 15.69 -26.76
N LEU A 269 -14.07 14.78 -27.51
CA LEU A 269 -15.26 14.06 -27.03
C LEU A 269 -14.94 13.18 -25.80
N ALA A 270 -13.82 12.50 -25.81
CA ALA A 270 -13.35 11.72 -24.67
C ALA A 270 -13.05 12.60 -23.45
N ALA A 271 -12.37 13.74 -23.64
CA ALA A 271 -12.08 14.70 -22.60
C ALA A 271 -13.38 15.29 -22.01
N LEU A 272 -14.35 15.66 -22.85
CA LEU A 272 -15.66 16.12 -22.41
C LEU A 272 -16.39 15.06 -21.55
N GLY A 273 -16.35 13.79 -21.97
CA GLY A 273 -16.90 12.68 -21.19
C GLY A 273 -16.20 12.47 -19.86
N LEU A 274 -14.92 12.85 -19.71
CA LEU A 274 -14.19 12.76 -18.44
C LEU A 274 -14.48 13.93 -17.48
N VAL A 275 -15.03 15.05 -17.95
CA VAL A 275 -15.30 16.24 -17.10
C VAL A 275 -16.09 15.89 -15.84
N PRO A 276 -17.21 15.14 -15.90
CA PRO A 276 -17.99 14.80 -14.70
C PRO A 276 -17.17 14.01 -13.65
N PHE A 277 -16.16 13.26 -14.07
CA PHE A 277 -15.30 12.44 -13.21
C PHE A 277 -14.06 13.19 -12.71
N MET A 278 -13.62 14.23 -13.40
CA MET A 278 -12.43 15.01 -13.03
C MET A 278 -12.77 16.29 -12.25
N LEU A 279 -13.92 16.89 -12.53
CA LEU A 279 -14.37 18.12 -11.86
C LEU A 279 -14.48 17.99 -10.33
N PRO A 280 -14.98 16.89 -9.75
CA PRO A 280 -15.03 16.71 -8.30
C PRO A 280 -13.67 16.82 -7.60
N TYR A 281 -12.58 16.38 -8.21
CA TYR A 281 -11.21 16.53 -7.65
C TYR A 281 -10.81 18.01 -7.54
N TYR A 282 -11.15 18.79 -8.55
CA TYR A 282 -10.91 20.24 -8.49
C TYR A 282 -11.77 20.89 -7.39
N LEU A 283 -13.06 20.52 -7.30
CA LEU A 283 -13.97 21.05 -6.27
C LEU A 283 -13.51 20.70 -4.86
N VAL A 284 -13.06 19.47 -4.62
CA VAL A 284 -12.48 19.03 -3.33
C VAL A 284 -11.26 19.86 -2.96
N SER A 285 -10.36 20.13 -3.92
CA SER A 285 -9.19 20.98 -3.67
C SER A 285 -9.58 22.42 -3.31
N GLN A 286 -10.68 22.95 -3.86
CA GLN A 286 -11.19 24.29 -3.52
C GLN A 286 -11.93 24.31 -2.18
N LEU A 287 -12.76 23.30 -1.90
CA LEU A 287 -13.61 23.26 -0.70
C LEU A 287 -12.81 22.96 0.57
N TYR A 288 -11.83 22.05 0.48
CA TYR A 288 -11.12 21.52 1.66
C TYR A 288 -9.65 21.91 1.69
N GLY A 289 -9.14 22.58 0.64
CA GLY A 289 -7.73 22.97 0.56
C GLY A 289 -6.76 21.81 0.41
N PHE A 290 -7.24 20.61 0.07
CA PHE A 290 -6.41 19.42 -0.03
C PHE A 290 -5.33 19.56 -1.11
N LYS A 291 -4.08 19.40 -0.70
CA LYS A 291 -2.89 19.48 -1.55
C LYS A 291 -1.91 18.38 -1.17
N ARG A 292 -1.23 17.84 -2.15
CA ARG A 292 -0.12 16.90 -1.89
C ARG A 292 1.14 17.67 -1.55
N SER A 293 1.82 17.26 -0.51
CA SER A 293 3.08 17.87 -0.13
C SER A 293 4.22 17.41 -1.06
N ILE A 294 5.23 18.26 -1.24
CA ILE A 294 6.43 17.89 -2.00
C ILE A 294 7.23 16.82 -1.24
N GLU A 295 7.13 16.80 0.07
CA GLU A 295 7.77 15.82 0.96
C GLU A 295 7.22 14.42 0.68
N GLU A 296 5.89 14.26 0.50
CA GLU A 296 5.30 12.99 0.06
C GLU A 296 5.85 12.54 -1.30
N VAL A 297 6.00 13.46 -2.25
CA VAL A 297 6.57 13.16 -3.57
C VAL A 297 8.03 12.73 -3.45
N LYS A 298 8.84 13.42 -2.63
CA LYS A 298 10.24 13.06 -2.37
C LYS A 298 10.35 11.69 -1.73
N ALA A 299 9.55 11.42 -0.71
CA ALA A 299 9.52 10.13 -0.01
C ALA A 299 9.16 8.96 -0.93
N ASN A 300 8.34 9.23 -1.96
CA ASN A 300 7.90 8.22 -2.94
C ASN A 300 8.70 8.25 -4.25
N SER A 301 9.87 8.89 -4.28
CA SER A 301 10.76 8.99 -5.43
C SER A 301 11.86 7.94 -5.38
N ALA A 302 11.99 7.13 -6.42
CA ALA A 302 13.00 6.08 -6.45
C ALA A 302 14.39 6.62 -6.82
N TRP A 303 15.42 5.88 -6.40
CA TRP A 303 16.78 5.99 -6.93
C TRP A 303 17.02 4.89 -7.98
N PRO A 304 17.99 5.05 -8.89
CA PRO A 304 18.25 4.02 -9.92
C PRO A 304 18.49 2.62 -9.38
N TRP A 305 19.10 2.48 -8.21
CA TRP A 305 19.36 1.16 -7.57
C TRP A 305 18.10 0.45 -7.07
N HIS A 306 16.96 1.16 -6.87
CA HIS A 306 15.70 0.51 -6.57
C HIS A 306 15.20 -0.41 -7.71
N TRP A 307 15.70 -0.21 -8.93
CA TRP A 307 15.48 -1.12 -10.06
C TRP A 307 16.23 -2.45 -9.95
N LEU A 308 17.06 -2.61 -8.92
CA LEU A 308 17.71 -3.87 -8.54
C LEU A 308 17.03 -4.54 -7.34
N SER A 309 16.02 -3.89 -6.72
CA SER A 309 15.27 -4.43 -5.59
C SER A 309 14.04 -5.21 -6.05
N VAL A 310 13.85 -6.40 -5.48
CA VAL A 310 12.82 -7.37 -5.90
C VAL A 310 11.73 -7.51 -4.83
N GLU A 311 10.52 -7.79 -5.27
CA GLU A 311 9.40 -8.16 -4.41
C GLU A 311 9.70 -9.48 -3.67
N ASN A 312 9.50 -9.51 -2.36
CA ASN A 312 9.81 -10.65 -1.49
C ASN A 312 9.04 -11.93 -1.83
N ARG A 313 7.92 -11.80 -2.54
CA ARG A 313 7.15 -12.96 -3.03
C ARG A 313 7.81 -13.68 -4.21
N ASN A 314 8.78 -13.06 -4.90
CA ASN A 314 9.49 -13.72 -6.01
C ASN A 314 10.45 -14.78 -5.47
N LYS A 315 10.29 -16.04 -5.89
CA LYS A 315 11.07 -17.16 -5.37
C LYS A 315 12.51 -17.21 -5.87
N LEU A 316 12.75 -16.78 -7.10
CA LEU A 316 14.09 -16.87 -7.71
C LEU A 316 15.01 -15.78 -7.14
N TRP A 317 14.48 -14.56 -6.99
CA TRP A 317 15.25 -13.36 -6.62
C TRP A 317 14.98 -12.89 -5.19
N PHE A 318 14.33 -13.72 -4.35
CA PHE A 318 14.00 -13.40 -2.96
C PHE A 318 15.24 -12.84 -2.21
N GLY A 319 15.02 -11.77 -1.44
CA GLY A 319 16.07 -11.12 -0.64
C GLY A 319 17.00 -10.18 -1.41
N MET A 320 16.93 -10.16 -2.75
CA MET A 320 17.74 -9.23 -3.54
C MET A 320 17.26 -7.78 -3.32
N GLY A 321 18.15 -6.90 -2.88
CA GLY A 321 17.89 -5.49 -2.65
C GLY A 321 17.47 -5.12 -1.21
N GLU A 322 17.27 -6.07 -0.30
CA GLU A 322 16.90 -5.77 1.09
C GLU A 322 18.02 -5.05 1.86
N THR A 323 19.26 -5.38 1.57
CA THR A 323 20.44 -4.79 2.21
C THR A 323 20.81 -3.42 1.66
N MET A 324 20.48 -3.12 0.40
CA MET A 324 20.81 -1.83 -0.24
C MET A 324 19.83 -0.70 0.11
N VAL A 325 18.61 -1.03 0.49
CA VAL A 325 17.50 -0.08 0.52
C VAL A 325 16.79 -0.13 1.86
N GLY A 326 17.46 0.09 2.95
CA GLY A 326 16.91 0.06 4.31
C GLY A 326 15.40 0.32 4.43
N GLY A 327 14.57 -0.69 4.12
CA GLY A 327 13.12 -0.62 4.11
C GLY A 327 12.49 -0.58 2.71
N ALA A 328 11.67 -1.51 2.49
CA ALA A 328 11.12 -2.09 1.26
C ALA A 328 10.15 -1.25 0.41
N THR A 329 10.26 0.06 0.34
CA THR A 329 9.23 0.89 -0.32
C THR A 329 9.24 0.78 -1.85
N PHE A 330 10.39 0.46 -2.49
CA PHE A 330 10.52 0.51 -3.95
C PHE A 330 11.14 -0.76 -4.53
N LYS A 331 10.32 -1.70 -4.93
CA LYS A 331 10.72 -3.01 -5.49
C LYS A 331 10.51 -3.02 -7.01
N LEU A 332 11.40 -2.32 -7.75
CA LEU A 332 11.23 -2.01 -9.18
C LEU A 332 11.92 -2.98 -10.14
N PHE A 333 12.52 -4.07 -9.68
CA PHE A 333 13.25 -5.01 -10.54
C PHE A 333 12.32 -5.66 -11.59
N PRO A 334 12.62 -5.53 -12.89
CA PRO A 334 11.77 -6.04 -13.96
C PRO A 334 11.96 -7.52 -14.28
N GLY A 335 12.94 -8.17 -13.65
CA GLY A 335 13.43 -9.50 -14.00
C GLY A 335 14.66 -9.44 -14.89
N LEU A 336 15.49 -10.48 -14.79
CA LEU A 336 16.73 -10.59 -15.56
C LEU A 336 16.47 -10.95 -17.03
N PHE A 337 15.55 -11.91 -17.30
CA PHE A 337 15.26 -12.29 -18.69
C PHE A 337 14.66 -11.15 -19.50
N PRO A 338 13.71 -10.33 -19.01
CA PRO A 338 13.28 -9.12 -19.71
C PRO A 338 14.44 -8.18 -20.05
N LEU A 339 15.40 -7.98 -19.13
CA LEU A 339 16.57 -7.14 -19.37
C LEU A 339 17.51 -7.76 -20.42
N LEU A 340 17.79 -9.06 -20.36
CA LEU A 340 18.62 -9.78 -21.35
C LEU A 340 17.98 -9.77 -22.74
N PHE A 341 16.68 -9.99 -22.83
CA PHE A 341 15.96 -9.93 -24.10
C PHE A 341 15.92 -8.49 -24.65
N THR A 342 15.73 -7.49 -23.79
CA THR A 342 15.83 -6.08 -24.17
C THR A 342 17.25 -5.74 -24.69
N LEU A 343 18.28 -6.23 -24.01
CA LEU A 343 19.65 -6.09 -24.46
C LEU A 343 19.87 -6.75 -25.84
N ALA A 344 19.31 -7.94 -26.06
CA ALA A 344 19.35 -8.59 -27.37
C ALA A 344 18.70 -7.71 -28.46
N THR A 345 17.62 -7.00 -28.14
CA THR A 345 17.02 -6.03 -29.05
C THR A 345 18.01 -4.89 -29.38
N LEU A 346 18.57 -4.26 -28.37
CA LEU A 346 19.51 -3.15 -28.54
C LEU A 346 20.76 -3.57 -29.31
N LEU A 347 21.22 -4.80 -29.16
CA LEU A 347 22.43 -5.31 -29.83
C LEU A 347 22.17 -5.83 -31.25
N LEU A 348 20.99 -6.36 -31.53
CA LEU A 348 20.72 -7.13 -32.75
C LEU A 348 19.76 -6.45 -33.72
N VAL A 349 19.00 -5.45 -33.32
CA VAL A 349 18.01 -4.76 -34.16
C VAL A 349 18.69 -3.75 -35.08
N GLU A 350 18.35 -3.79 -36.35
CA GLU A 350 18.98 -3.03 -37.43
C GLU A 350 18.96 -1.49 -37.32
N PRO A 351 17.97 -0.81 -36.73
CA PRO A 351 18.01 0.66 -36.63
C PRO A 351 19.26 1.20 -35.93
N LEU A 352 19.91 0.37 -35.11
CA LEU A 352 21.15 0.69 -34.40
C LEU A 352 22.41 0.21 -35.14
N ARG A 353 22.25 -0.62 -36.17
CA ARG A 353 23.34 -0.99 -37.06
C ARG A 353 23.54 0.08 -38.14
N ALA A 354 24.23 1.15 -37.80
CA ALA A 354 24.75 2.00 -38.84
C ALA A 354 25.73 1.18 -39.70
N PRO A 355 25.65 1.26 -41.06
CA PRO A 355 26.68 0.65 -41.89
C PRO A 355 28.01 1.30 -41.51
N LEU A 356 28.89 0.51 -40.93
CA LEU A 356 30.27 0.93 -40.73
C LEU A 356 30.88 1.13 -42.12
N ARG A 357 31.19 2.38 -42.46
CA ARG A 357 31.95 2.67 -43.69
C ARG A 357 33.24 1.85 -43.66
N VAL A 358 33.36 0.96 -44.59
CA VAL A 358 34.54 0.14 -44.84
C VAL A 358 35.70 1.10 -45.15
N GLY A 359 36.66 1.23 -44.23
CA GLY A 359 37.81 2.10 -44.47
C GLY A 359 38.87 2.20 -43.39
N GLN A 360 38.73 1.51 -42.24
CA GLN A 360 39.77 1.54 -41.20
C GLN A 360 39.97 0.15 -40.56
N THR A 361 40.89 -0.60 -41.09
CA THR A 361 41.16 -2.02 -40.73
C THR A 361 41.77 -2.23 -39.35
N GLY A 362 42.53 -1.29 -38.80
CA GLY A 362 43.23 -1.49 -37.50
C GLY A 362 42.38 -1.15 -36.27
N ALA A 363 41.48 -0.19 -36.34
CA ALA A 363 40.61 0.16 -35.24
C ALA A 363 39.46 -0.86 -35.03
N HIS A 364 39.08 -1.55 -36.12
CA HIS A 364 38.05 -2.60 -36.10
C HIS A 364 38.45 -3.82 -35.26
N ASP A 365 39.69 -4.22 -35.31
CA ASP A 365 40.17 -5.44 -34.63
C ASP A 365 40.31 -5.20 -33.13
N LYS A 366 40.77 -4.02 -32.71
CA LYS A 366 40.82 -3.65 -31.28
C LYS A 366 39.41 -3.58 -30.67
N ARG A 367 38.44 -3.00 -31.39
CA ARG A 367 37.05 -2.90 -30.94
C ARG A 367 36.37 -4.27 -30.87
N ARG A 368 36.59 -5.14 -31.86
CA ARG A 368 36.06 -6.52 -31.86
C ARG A 368 36.58 -7.32 -30.68
N ARG A 369 37.90 -7.19 -30.38
CA ARG A 369 38.49 -7.82 -29.18
C ARG A 369 37.90 -7.26 -27.88
N LEU A 370 37.64 -5.95 -27.76
CA LEU A 370 37.04 -5.34 -26.61
C LEU A 370 35.58 -5.79 -26.41
N LEU A 371 34.80 -5.87 -27.48
CA LEU A 371 33.43 -6.38 -27.44
C LEU A 371 33.38 -7.86 -27.03
N ALA A 372 34.31 -8.70 -27.53
CA ALA A 372 34.39 -10.09 -27.12
C ALA A 372 34.77 -10.24 -25.64
N ARG A 373 35.65 -9.36 -25.11
CA ARG A 373 35.99 -9.35 -23.67
C ARG A 373 34.77 -8.93 -22.81
N LEU A 374 34.00 -7.96 -23.26
CA LEU A 374 32.76 -7.53 -22.59
C LEU A 374 31.67 -8.61 -22.64
N ASP A 375 31.55 -9.34 -23.76
CA ASP A 375 30.63 -10.48 -23.85
C ASP A 375 31.02 -11.58 -22.85
N ALA A 376 32.35 -11.89 -22.70
CA ALA A 376 32.84 -12.80 -21.69
C ALA A 376 32.57 -12.30 -20.27
N LEU A 377 32.79 -11.00 -20.01
CA LEU A 377 32.49 -10.40 -18.70
C LEU A 377 30.99 -10.44 -18.37
N ILE A 378 30.11 -10.21 -19.33
CA ILE A 378 28.66 -10.32 -19.17
C ILE A 378 28.26 -11.73 -18.79
N ILE A 379 28.80 -12.75 -19.50
CA ILE A 379 28.54 -14.16 -19.18
C ILE A 379 29.07 -14.50 -17.79
N PHE A 380 30.27 -14.05 -17.44
CA PHE A 380 30.85 -14.23 -16.13
C PHE A 380 30.04 -13.56 -15.03
N ALA A 381 29.71 -12.28 -15.18
CA ALA A 381 28.88 -11.53 -14.23
C ALA A 381 27.48 -12.14 -14.06
N PHE A 382 26.89 -12.68 -15.13
CA PHE A 382 25.64 -13.42 -15.09
C PHE A 382 25.76 -14.71 -14.26
N ALA A 383 26.80 -15.52 -14.51
CA ALA A 383 27.04 -16.73 -13.73
C ALA A 383 27.29 -16.42 -12.24
N VAL A 384 28.08 -15.38 -11.95
CA VAL A 384 28.32 -14.91 -10.56
C VAL A 384 27.01 -14.39 -9.93
N SER A 385 26.16 -13.71 -10.67
CA SER A 385 24.85 -13.26 -10.15
C SER A 385 23.95 -14.43 -9.76
N LEU A 386 23.90 -15.48 -10.58
CA LEU A 386 23.16 -16.71 -10.28
C LEU A 386 23.72 -17.45 -9.06
N LEU A 387 25.04 -17.54 -8.94
CA LEU A 387 25.69 -18.14 -7.79
C LEU A 387 25.48 -17.32 -6.52
N ALA A 388 25.61 -15.99 -6.59
CA ALA A 388 25.40 -15.10 -5.45
C ALA A 388 23.96 -15.20 -4.91
N VAL A 389 22.96 -15.27 -5.78
CA VAL A 389 21.55 -15.51 -5.36
C VAL A 389 21.40 -16.87 -4.67
N GLY A 390 22.10 -17.91 -5.13
CA GLY A 390 22.10 -19.22 -4.48
C GLY A 390 22.72 -19.18 -3.08
N PHE A 391 23.80 -18.42 -2.91
CA PHE A 391 24.52 -18.29 -1.63
C PHE A 391 23.79 -17.36 -0.64
N ASP A 392 23.20 -16.25 -1.09
CA ASP A 392 22.39 -15.34 -0.25
C ASP A 392 21.21 -16.08 0.40
N ARG A 393 20.67 -17.10 -0.26
CA ARG A 393 19.57 -17.93 0.28
C ARG A 393 19.97 -18.88 1.41
N THR A 394 21.22 -19.32 1.44
CA THR A 394 21.63 -20.41 2.35
C THR A 394 22.24 -19.91 3.64
N ASN A 395 22.59 -18.63 3.77
CA ASN A 395 23.33 -18.04 4.91
C ASN A 395 24.63 -18.82 5.30
N TYR A 396 25.05 -19.77 4.47
CA TYR A 396 26.07 -20.76 4.84
C TYR A 396 27.52 -20.27 4.66
N PHE A 397 27.75 -19.19 3.91
CA PHE A 397 29.11 -18.73 3.55
C PHE A 397 29.38 -17.25 3.85
N GLY A 398 28.76 -16.67 4.87
CA GLY A 398 28.91 -15.26 5.26
C GLY A 398 30.33 -14.77 5.54
N GLY A 399 31.33 -15.67 5.60
CA GLY A 399 32.76 -15.33 5.87
C GLY A 399 33.65 -15.25 4.65
N LEU A 400 33.46 -16.07 3.60
CA LEU A 400 34.35 -16.13 2.46
C LEU A 400 33.94 -15.26 1.27
N PHE A 401 32.66 -14.97 1.11
CA PHE A 401 32.11 -14.22 0.00
C PHE A 401 31.35 -12.95 0.42
N GLY A 402 31.50 -12.44 1.64
CA GLY A 402 30.84 -11.26 2.19
C GLY A 402 30.99 -9.95 1.36
N TYR A 403 31.85 -9.96 0.34
CA TYR A 403 32.02 -8.86 -0.60
C TYR A 403 31.26 -9.04 -1.92
N VAL A 404 30.75 -10.23 -2.23
CA VAL A 404 30.04 -10.53 -3.49
C VAL A 404 28.56 -10.76 -3.15
N THR A 405 27.82 -9.69 -2.91
CA THR A 405 26.36 -9.76 -2.78
C THR A 405 25.71 -9.90 -4.15
N SER A 406 24.50 -10.50 -4.22
CA SER A 406 23.69 -10.59 -5.43
C SER A 406 23.49 -9.22 -6.11
N GLU A 407 23.37 -8.18 -5.33
CA GLU A 407 23.20 -6.79 -5.79
C GLU A 407 24.46 -6.27 -6.50
N ARG A 408 25.64 -6.49 -5.92
CA ARG A 408 26.92 -6.06 -6.52
C ARG A 408 27.20 -6.81 -7.81
N ALA A 409 26.90 -8.11 -7.83
CA ALA A 409 27.04 -8.94 -9.02
C ALA A 409 26.09 -8.45 -10.14
N LEU A 410 24.83 -8.13 -9.80
CA LEU A 410 23.87 -7.61 -10.75
C LEU A 410 24.21 -6.19 -11.21
N ALA A 411 24.73 -5.33 -10.33
CA ALA A 411 25.22 -4.00 -10.70
C ALA A 411 26.39 -4.11 -11.70
N LEU A 412 27.33 -5.03 -11.49
CA LEU A 412 28.43 -5.31 -12.42
C LEU A 412 27.89 -5.81 -13.77
N LEU A 413 26.93 -6.73 -13.76
CA LEU A 413 26.26 -7.21 -14.97
C LEU A 413 25.60 -6.07 -15.74
N THR A 414 24.86 -5.23 -15.04
CA THR A 414 24.18 -4.05 -15.62
C THR A 414 25.19 -3.07 -16.22
N ALA A 415 26.26 -2.75 -15.49
CA ALA A 415 27.32 -1.85 -15.96
C ALA A 415 28.04 -2.41 -17.20
N ALA A 416 28.34 -3.72 -17.20
CA ALA A 416 28.95 -4.39 -18.34
C ALA A 416 28.05 -4.39 -19.59
N CYS A 417 26.73 -4.61 -19.39
CA CYS A 417 25.73 -4.53 -20.44
C CYS A 417 25.64 -3.11 -21.03
N VAL A 418 25.59 -2.08 -20.21
CA VAL A 418 25.56 -0.67 -20.63
C VAL A 418 26.85 -0.31 -21.40
N ALA A 419 28.01 -0.66 -20.85
CA ALA A 419 29.29 -0.44 -21.51
C ALA A 419 29.36 -1.14 -22.87
N ARG A 420 28.90 -2.38 -22.96
CA ARG A 420 28.81 -3.16 -24.19
C ARG A 420 27.95 -2.45 -25.25
N VAL A 421 26.79 -1.92 -24.85
CA VAL A 421 25.91 -1.16 -25.76
C VAL A 421 26.59 0.14 -26.23
N CYS A 422 27.16 0.91 -25.32
CA CYS A 422 27.85 2.16 -25.64
C CYS A 422 29.02 1.95 -26.60
N ILE A 423 29.80 0.90 -26.41
CA ILE A 423 30.95 0.59 -27.29
C ILE A 423 30.51 -0.02 -28.61
N ALA A 424 29.44 -0.83 -28.63
CA ALA A 424 28.91 -1.41 -29.84
C ALA A 424 28.25 -0.37 -30.78
N TYR A 425 27.74 0.73 -30.23
CA TYR A 425 26.93 1.68 -30.94
C TYR A 425 27.34 3.15 -30.70
N PRO A 426 28.62 3.53 -30.94
CA PRO A 426 29.05 4.93 -30.79
C PRO A 426 28.30 5.90 -31.72
N SER A 427 27.66 5.39 -32.79
CA SER A 427 26.77 6.14 -33.64
C SER A 427 25.44 6.47 -32.94
N PHE A 428 25.00 5.72 -31.95
CA PHE A 428 23.81 6.06 -31.17
C PHE A 428 24.04 7.36 -30.36
N LEU A 429 25.20 7.51 -29.74
CA LEU A 429 25.60 8.72 -29.01
C LEU A 429 25.87 9.90 -29.95
N ARG A 430 26.36 9.65 -31.20
CA ARG A 430 26.58 10.68 -32.22
C ARG A 430 25.32 11.04 -33.00
N ALA A 431 24.41 10.10 -33.23
CA ALA A 431 23.12 10.35 -33.89
C ALA A 431 22.18 11.19 -33.01
N ALA A 432 22.33 11.14 -31.68
CA ALA A 432 21.64 12.06 -30.80
C ALA A 432 22.00 13.53 -31.06
N ASN A 433 23.10 13.79 -31.75
CA ASN A 433 23.62 15.14 -31.94
C ASN A 433 23.41 15.74 -33.37
N ALA A 434 23.11 14.97 -34.41
CA ALA A 434 23.08 15.56 -35.75
C ALA A 434 21.82 15.29 -36.58
N ASN A 435 21.19 14.12 -36.52
CA ASN A 435 20.06 13.78 -37.37
C ASN A 435 19.04 12.82 -36.74
N PHE A 436 18.62 13.09 -35.49
CA PHE A 436 17.61 12.28 -34.78
C PHE A 436 16.31 12.13 -35.61
N VAL A 437 15.84 13.24 -36.20
CA VAL A 437 14.63 13.24 -37.03
C VAL A 437 14.82 12.41 -38.31
N GLU A 438 16.01 12.41 -38.91
CA GLU A 438 16.28 11.65 -40.14
C GLU A 438 16.45 10.14 -39.85
N THR A 439 17.02 9.80 -38.70
CA THR A 439 17.05 8.40 -38.19
C THR A 439 15.64 7.88 -37.90
N LEU A 440 14.75 8.72 -37.39
CA LEU A 440 13.33 8.37 -37.17
C LEU A 440 12.59 8.12 -38.51
N LYS A 441 12.98 8.80 -39.58
CA LYS A 441 12.42 8.64 -40.94
C LYS A 441 12.97 7.43 -41.71
N SER A 442 13.93 6.70 -41.13
CA SER A 442 14.54 5.53 -41.77
C SER A 442 13.52 4.61 -42.45
N PRO A 443 13.76 4.13 -43.70
CA PRO A 443 12.85 3.24 -44.41
C PRO A 443 12.67 1.90 -43.69
N ARG A 444 13.57 1.49 -42.79
CA ARG A 444 13.44 0.30 -41.92
C ARG A 444 12.63 0.62 -40.69
N ARG A 445 11.36 0.91 -40.84
CA ARG A 445 10.45 1.34 -39.80
C ARG A 445 10.22 0.22 -38.75
N CYS A 446 10.69 0.44 -37.54
CA CYS A 446 10.38 -0.44 -36.38
C CYS A 446 9.62 0.34 -35.34
N ASP A 447 8.30 0.49 -35.51
CA ASP A 447 7.44 1.21 -34.58
C ASP A 447 7.54 0.62 -33.15
N ALA A 448 7.59 -0.71 -33.03
CA ALA A 448 7.70 -1.41 -31.74
C ALA A 448 8.99 -1.05 -30.99
N PHE A 449 10.11 -0.87 -31.72
CA PHE A 449 11.37 -0.45 -31.13
C PHE A 449 11.29 0.97 -30.56
N TRP A 450 10.80 1.91 -31.35
CA TRP A 450 10.75 3.33 -30.93
C TRP A 450 9.74 3.55 -29.81
N LEU A 451 8.55 2.93 -29.89
CA LEU A 451 7.57 3.00 -28.81
C LEU A 451 8.08 2.32 -27.56
N GLY A 452 8.68 1.14 -27.70
CA GLY A 452 9.27 0.43 -26.58
C GLY A 452 10.37 1.24 -25.89
N LEU A 453 11.24 1.88 -26.65
CA LEU A 453 12.31 2.73 -26.11
C LEU A 453 11.77 3.98 -25.39
N VAL A 454 10.80 4.69 -26.01
CA VAL A 454 10.18 5.88 -25.40
C VAL A 454 9.48 5.50 -24.09
N LEU A 455 8.67 4.45 -24.11
CA LEU A 455 7.95 4.01 -22.92
C LEU A 455 8.90 3.57 -21.81
N ALA A 456 9.98 2.81 -22.17
CA ALA A 456 10.97 2.37 -21.20
C ALA A 456 11.69 3.56 -20.55
N LEU A 457 12.13 4.54 -21.35
CA LEU A 457 12.82 5.72 -20.84
C LEU A 457 11.91 6.64 -20.03
N VAL A 458 10.72 6.99 -20.54
CA VAL A 458 9.81 7.89 -19.83
C VAL A 458 9.35 7.27 -18.52
N GLY A 459 9.01 5.98 -18.51
CA GLY A 459 8.59 5.28 -17.29
C GLY A 459 9.73 5.17 -16.27
N PHE A 460 10.96 4.91 -16.70
CA PHE A 460 12.13 4.94 -15.85
C PHE A 460 12.35 6.32 -15.24
N LEU A 461 12.33 7.38 -16.06
CA LEU A 461 12.52 8.75 -15.61
C LEU A 461 11.41 9.22 -14.67
N TYR A 462 10.16 8.79 -14.87
CA TYR A 462 9.08 9.04 -13.93
C TYR A 462 9.36 8.43 -12.55
N SER A 463 9.84 7.17 -12.52
CA SER A 463 10.08 6.47 -11.25
C SER A 463 11.10 7.18 -10.37
N LEU A 464 12.05 7.92 -10.97
CA LEU A 464 13.05 8.70 -10.24
C LEU A 464 12.45 9.92 -9.51
N GLY A 465 11.25 10.34 -9.88
CA GLY A 465 10.50 11.36 -9.20
C GLY A 465 11.32 12.63 -8.94
N TRP A 466 11.32 13.09 -7.72
CA TRP A 466 12.05 14.30 -7.31
C TRP A 466 13.57 14.15 -7.31
N ASN A 467 14.08 12.92 -7.38
CA ASN A 467 15.53 12.64 -7.46
C ASN A 467 16.12 12.94 -8.85
N PHE A 468 15.28 13.26 -9.85
CA PHE A 468 15.73 13.63 -11.20
C PHE A 468 14.87 14.76 -11.79
N PHE A 469 15.51 15.61 -12.58
CA PHE A 469 14.89 16.85 -13.11
C PHE A 469 13.65 16.62 -13.99
N PHE A 470 13.53 15.46 -14.65
CA PHE A 470 12.44 15.18 -15.59
C PHE A 470 11.06 15.26 -14.92
N TYR A 471 10.89 14.65 -13.76
CA TYR A 471 9.62 14.70 -13.03
C TYR A 471 9.31 16.12 -12.55
N ARG A 472 10.33 16.87 -12.13
CA ARG A 472 10.16 18.28 -11.71
C ARG A 472 9.65 19.13 -12.85
N ILE A 473 10.18 18.95 -14.08
CA ILE A 473 9.67 19.62 -15.29
C ILE A 473 8.18 19.27 -15.49
N CYS A 474 7.81 18.01 -15.40
CA CYS A 474 6.40 17.59 -15.53
C CYS A 474 5.52 18.22 -14.43
N TYR A 475 5.99 18.29 -13.20
CA TYR A 475 5.30 18.88 -12.06
C TYR A 475 5.07 20.39 -12.25
N ASP A 476 6.06 21.11 -12.80
CA ASP A 476 5.96 22.54 -13.02
C ASP A 476 5.07 22.89 -14.22
N LEU A 477 5.21 22.15 -15.33
CA LEU A 477 4.51 22.43 -16.60
C LEU A 477 3.08 21.86 -16.66
N LEU A 478 2.80 20.75 -15.95
CA LEU A 478 1.53 20.04 -16.03
C LEU A 478 0.84 20.02 -14.66
N PRO A 479 -0.16 20.88 -14.42
CA PRO A 479 -0.81 21.00 -13.11
C PRO A 479 -1.33 19.68 -12.53
N VAL A 480 -1.72 18.71 -13.39
CA VAL A 480 -2.17 17.39 -12.96
C VAL A 480 -1.10 16.61 -12.19
N PHE A 481 0.19 16.86 -12.42
CA PHE A 481 1.28 16.22 -11.68
C PHE A 481 1.39 16.69 -10.22
N ARG A 482 0.83 17.86 -9.89
CA ARG A 482 0.79 18.38 -8.52
C ARG A 482 -0.14 17.58 -7.60
N SER A 483 -1.05 16.79 -8.18
CA SER A 483 -1.92 15.88 -7.43
C SER A 483 -1.32 14.47 -7.27
N MET A 484 -0.16 14.19 -7.90
CA MET A 484 0.47 12.87 -7.88
C MET A 484 1.52 12.78 -6.78
N ARG A 485 1.32 11.89 -5.79
CA ARG A 485 2.26 11.70 -4.67
C ARG A 485 3.27 10.58 -4.87
N VAL A 486 3.03 9.63 -5.80
CA VAL A 486 3.82 8.41 -5.95
C VAL A 486 4.38 8.30 -7.39
N PRO A 487 5.53 8.96 -7.69
CA PRO A 487 6.16 8.91 -9.00
C PRO A 487 6.51 7.51 -9.49
N THR A 488 6.84 6.59 -8.57
CA THR A 488 7.21 5.21 -8.88
C THR A 488 6.12 4.43 -9.60
N ARG A 489 4.84 4.81 -9.51
CA ARG A 489 3.73 4.25 -10.30
C ARG A 489 3.93 4.44 -11.81
N GLY A 490 4.65 5.49 -12.21
CA GLY A 490 5.03 5.73 -13.60
C GLY A 490 5.93 4.65 -14.19
N SER A 491 6.58 3.81 -13.38
CA SER A 491 7.37 2.65 -13.83
C SER A 491 6.56 1.64 -14.67
N MET A 492 5.22 1.64 -14.56
CA MET A 492 4.35 0.77 -15.38
C MET A 492 4.56 1.02 -16.88
N PHE A 493 4.88 2.24 -17.30
CA PHE A 493 5.23 2.54 -18.68
C PHE A 493 6.60 1.96 -19.05
N ALA A 494 7.54 1.94 -18.10
CA ALA A 494 8.83 1.29 -18.33
C ALA A 494 8.66 -0.22 -18.57
N TYR A 495 7.83 -0.89 -17.76
CA TYR A 495 7.56 -2.30 -17.96
C TYR A 495 6.85 -2.58 -19.28
N LEU A 496 5.94 -1.73 -19.73
CA LEU A 496 5.33 -1.86 -21.05
C LEU A 496 6.36 -1.69 -22.17
N GLY A 497 7.26 -0.73 -22.02
CA GLY A 497 8.37 -0.51 -22.96
C GLY A 497 9.33 -1.71 -23.00
N LEU A 498 9.76 -2.19 -21.83
CA LEU A 498 10.62 -3.38 -21.71
C LEU A 498 9.95 -4.63 -22.29
N ALA A 499 8.64 -4.80 -22.09
CA ALA A 499 7.87 -5.90 -22.65
C ALA A 499 7.93 -5.94 -24.18
N LEU A 500 7.77 -4.78 -24.83
CA LEU A 500 7.88 -4.67 -26.29
C LEU A 500 9.31 -4.94 -26.78
N LEU A 501 10.31 -4.35 -26.10
CA LEU A 501 11.71 -4.54 -26.45
C LEU A 501 12.15 -5.99 -26.22
N ALA A 502 11.77 -6.62 -25.12
CA ALA A 502 12.05 -8.02 -24.85
C ALA A 502 11.44 -8.94 -25.92
N GLY A 503 10.20 -8.67 -26.35
CA GLY A 503 9.57 -9.41 -27.43
C GLY A 503 10.35 -9.32 -28.77
N LEU A 504 10.86 -8.11 -29.10
CA LEU A 504 11.71 -7.92 -30.27
C LEU A 504 13.05 -8.65 -30.15
N GLY A 505 13.65 -8.68 -28.94
CA GLY A 505 14.90 -9.38 -28.68
C GLY A 505 14.77 -10.89 -28.86
N VAL A 506 13.67 -11.47 -28.32
CA VAL A 506 13.37 -12.89 -28.53
C VAL A 506 13.16 -13.20 -30.01
N ARG A 507 12.50 -12.32 -30.76
CA ARG A 507 12.39 -12.46 -32.23
C ARG A 507 13.76 -12.54 -32.89
N ARG A 508 14.66 -11.62 -32.56
CA ARG A 508 16.02 -11.59 -33.15
C ARG A 508 16.85 -12.79 -32.72
N LEU A 509 16.73 -13.21 -31.46
CA LEU A 509 17.35 -14.45 -31.00
C LEU A 509 16.83 -15.65 -31.80
N ALA A 510 15.52 -15.73 -32.02
CA ALA A 510 14.92 -16.78 -32.83
C ALA A 510 15.47 -16.78 -34.26
N GLU A 511 15.56 -15.62 -34.93
CA GLU A 511 16.14 -15.47 -36.26
C GLU A 511 17.60 -15.94 -36.31
N VAL A 512 18.43 -15.56 -35.33
CA VAL A 512 19.86 -15.94 -35.25
C VAL A 512 20.01 -17.43 -34.93
N ILE A 513 19.23 -17.98 -33.99
CA ILE A 513 19.31 -19.39 -33.59
C ILE A 513 18.88 -20.29 -34.74
N THR A 514 17.74 -20.00 -35.39
CA THR A 514 17.24 -20.82 -36.50
C THR A 514 18.14 -20.77 -37.74
N ALA A 515 18.78 -19.62 -38.00
CA ALA A 515 19.78 -19.52 -39.05
C ALA A 515 21.01 -20.38 -38.80
N ARG A 516 21.47 -20.50 -37.54
CA ARG A 516 22.64 -21.29 -37.15
C ARG A 516 22.32 -22.79 -36.91
N ARG A 517 21.09 -23.07 -36.48
CA ARG A 517 20.61 -24.39 -36.10
C ARG A 517 19.24 -24.67 -36.75
N PRO A 518 19.17 -25.05 -38.05
CA PRO A 518 17.91 -25.21 -38.80
C PRO A 518 16.93 -26.25 -38.21
N ARG A 519 17.46 -27.15 -37.38
CA ARG A 519 16.61 -28.13 -36.65
C ARG A 519 15.73 -27.51 -35.59
N ILE A 520 16.09 -26.32 -35.08
CA ILE A 520 15.30 -25.61 -34.06
C ILE A 520 14.27 -24.75 -34.79
N ARG A 521 12.98 -24.97 -34.52
CA ARG A 521 11.89 -24.20 -35.11
C ARG A 521 11.71 -22.85 -34.37
N THR A 522 11.37 -21.79 -35.09
CA THR A 522 11.12 -20.46 -34.51
C THR A 522 10.11 -20.49 -33.32
N PRO A 523 8.96 -21.21 -33.39
CA PRO A 523 8.04 -21.31 -32.24
C PRO A 523 8.68 -21.86 -30.98
N THR A 524 9.61 -22.83 -31.11
CA THR A 524 10.30 -23.42 -29.95
C THR A 524 11.07 -22.37 -29.15
N VAL A 525 11.75 -21.43 -29.84
CA VAL A 525 12.50 -20.36 -29.14
C VAL A 525 11.55 -19.46 -28.35
N TYR A 526 10.39 -19.12 -28.91
CA TYR A 526 9.40 -18.32 -28.20
C TYR A 526 8.81 -19.07 -27.00
N VAL A 527 8.50 -20.35 -27.15
CA VAL A 527 7.98 -21.18 -26.04
C VAL A 527 9.01 -21.23 -24.91
N VAL A 528 10.27 -21.50 -25.22
CA VAL A 528 11.36 -21.49 -24.23
C VAL A 528 11.47 -20.13 -23.54
N ALA A 529 11.44 -19.03 -24.28
CA ALA A 529 11.49 -17.69 -23.70
C ALA A 529 10.29 -17.41 -22.78
N CYS A 530 9.07 -17.81 -23.17
CA CYS A 530 7.88 -17.66 -22.34
C CYS A 530 7.97 -18.52 -21.05
N VAL A 531 8.46 -19.75 -21.16
CA VAL A 531 8.67 -20.63 -19.98
C VAL A 531 9.69 -20.03 -19.02
N LEU A 532 10.83 -19.54 -19.54
CA LEU A 532 11.84 -18.88 -18.70
C LEU A 532 11.27 -17.66 -17.96
N LEU A 533 10.48 -16.84 -18.63
CA LEU A 533 9.81 -15.68 -18.00
C LEU A 533 8.82 -16.12 -16.93
N LEU A 534 7.98 -17.14 -17.18
CA LEU A 534 7.02 -17.63 -16.20
C LEU A 534 7.70 -18.25 -14.98
N LEU A 535 8.84 -18.95 -15.18
CA LEU A 535 9.64 -19.47 -14.08
C LEU A 535 10.28 -18.35 -13.26
N GLU A 536 10.82 -17.34 -13.94
CA GLU A 536 11.44 -16.19 -13.25
C GLU A 536 10.42 -15.38 -12.43
N PHE A 537 9.22 -15.19 -12.94
CA PHE A 537 8.18 -14.40 -12.27
C PHE A 537 7.42 -15.19 -11.21
N ASN A 538 7.71 -16.46 -11.02
CA ASN A 538 6.97 -17.30 -10.09
C ASN A 538 7.20 -16.92 -8.64
N GLY A 539 6.09 -16.56 -7.97
CA GLY A 539 6.00 -16.36 -6.53
C GLY A 539 5.14 -17.38 -5.81
N ALA A 540 4.38 -18.20 -6.55
CA ALA A 540 3.42 -19.16 -5.97
C ALA A 540 4.10 -20.28 -5.16
N PRO A 541 3.48 -20.75 -4.03
CA PRO A 541 2.22 -20.29 -3.47
C PRO A 541 2.34 -18.94 -2.77
N LEU A 542 1.38 -18.03 -3.02
CA LEU A 542 1.27 -16.77 -2.33
C LEU A 542 0.49 -16.94 -1.03
N THR A 543 0.79 -16.10 -0.05
CA THR A 543 0.05 -16.04 1.22
C THR A 543 -1.07 -15.02 1.13
N PHE A 544 -2.26 -15.40 1.60
CA PHE A 544 -3.44 -14.53 1.67
C PHE A 544 -4.07 -14.61 3.04
N MET A 545 -4.54 -13.50 3.54
CA MET A 545 -5.36 -13.42 4.73
C MET A 545 -6.81 -13.82 4.41
N ARG A 546 -7.56 -14.18 5.44
CA ARG A 546 -9.00 -14.34 5.32
C ARG A 546 -9.68 -12.98 5.48
N GLY A 547 -10.38 -12.54 4.46
CA GLY A 547 -11.10 -11.28 4.48
C GLY A 547 -12.46 -11.36 5.17
N ASP A 548 -12.96 -10.22 5.58
CA ASP A 548 -14.25 -10.06 6.23
C ASP A 548 -15.41 -10.10 5.21
N VAL A 549 -15.82 -11.29 4.82
CA VAL A 549 -16.84 -11.49 3.78
C VAL A 549 -18.24 -11.15 4.28
N TYR A 550 -18.55 -11.45 5.53
CA TYR A 550 -19.89 -11.31 6.11
C TYR A 550 -19.97 -10.15 7.12
N PRO A 551 -21.13 -9.46 7.16
CA PRO A 551 -21.40 -8.45 8.16
C PRO A 551 -21.54 -9.09 9.56
N ASP A 552 -21.14 -8.33 10.56
CA ASP A 552 -21.37 -8.65 11.97
C ASP A 552 -22.80 -8.23 12.42
N ALA A 553 -23.16 -8.60 13.66
CA ALA A 553 -24.50 -8.39 14.20
C ALA A 553 -24.88 -6.91 14.27
N VAL A 554 -23.93 -6.03 14.67
CA VAL A 554 -24.19 -4.58 14.73
C VAL A 554 -24.40 -3.99 13.33
N THR A 555 -23.66 -4.44 12.32
CA THR A 555 -23.85 -4.05 10.93
C THR A 555 -25.23 -4.43 10.40
N LEU A 556 -25.71 -5.65 10.72
CA LEU A 556 -27.04 -6.08 10.35
C LEU A 556 -28.14 -5.24 11.04
N ARG A 557 -27.94 -4.94 12.33
CA ARG A 557 -28.85 -4.08 13.08
C ARG A 557 -28.94 -2.67 12.47
N LEU A 558 -27.79 -2.07 12.15
CA LEU A 558 -27.71 -0.75 11.51
C LEU A 558 -28.39 -0.72 10.14
N LYS A 559 -28.32 -1.81 9.38
CA LYS A 559 -29.00 -1.91 8.08
C LYS A 559 -30.51 -1.73 8.20
N GLU A 560 -31.10 -2.30 9.24
CA GLU A 560 -32.54 -2.27 9.52
C GLU A 560 -32.99 -1.01 10.27
N THR A 561 -32.04 -0.25 10.84
CA THR A 561 -32.34 0.94 11.64
C THR A 561 -32.53 2.16 10.74
N ASP A 562 -33.65 2.85 10.89
CA ASP A 562 -33.82 4.18 10.33
C ASP A 562 -33.07 5.20 11.17
N MET A 563 -32.40 6.16 10.52
CA MET A 563 -31.58 7.16 11.20
C MET A 563 -31.60 8.50 10.47
N ARG A 564 -31.45 9.58 11.26
CA ARG A 564 -31.49 10.98 10.77
C ARG A 564 -30.12 11.51 10.38
N GLY A 565 -29.05 10.93 10.86
CA GLY A 565 -27.67 11.38 10.66
C GLY A 565 -26.70 10.24 10.38
N GLY A 566 -25.42 10.44 10.72
CA GLY A 566 -24.35 9.49 10.45
C GLY A 566 -24.03 8.54 11.61
N ILE A 567 -23.21 7.56 11.33
CA ILE A 567 -22.66 6.58 12.29
C ILE A 567 -21.19 6.91 12.53
N VAL A 568 -20.75 6.90 13.78
CA VAL A 568 -19.34 6.81 14.11
C VAL A 568 -19.04 5.45 14.70
N ILE A 569 -17.92 4.82 14.29
CA ILE A 569 -17.47 3.54 14.81
C ILE A 569 -16.12 3.76 15.48
N LEU A 570 -15.98 3.31 16.71
CA LEU A 570 -14.81 3.51 17.56
C LEU A 570 -14.19 2.17 17.97
N PRO A 571 -12.86 2.10 18.16
CA PRO A 571 -11.89 3.17 17.95
C PRO A 571 -11.73 3.52 16.47
N ALA A 572 -11.65 4.82 16.14
CA ALA A 572 -11.38 5.29 14.80
C ALA A 572 -9.86 5.30 14.55
N SER A 573 -9.41 4.63 13.51
CA SER A 573 -8.03 4.72 13.02
C SER A 573 -7.99 4.33 11.56
N GLY A 574 -6.98 4.81 10.83
CA GLY A 574 -6.80 4.47 9.42
C GLY A 574 -6.88 2.97 9.15
N ASP A 575 -6.30 2.14 10.01
CA ASP A 575 -6.31 0.68 9.86
C ASP A 575 -7.71 0.07 10.06
N PHE A 576 -8.44 0.49 11.10
CA PHE A 576 -9.79 -0.03 11.36
C PHE A 576 -10.83 0.54 10.40
N ASN A 577 -10.68 1.80 9.99
CA ASN A 577 -11.62 2.48 9.12
C ASN A 577 -11.78 1.78 7.77
N HIS A 578 -10.76 1.10 7.23
CA HIS A 578 -10.90 0.27 6.04
C HIS A 578 -11.99 -0.80 6.19
N ARG A 579 -12.00 -1.48 7.35
CA ARG A 579 -13.01 -2.49 7.68
C ARG A 579 -14.40 -1.88 7.85
N TYR A 580 -14.48 -0.71 8.49
CA TYR A 580 -15.76 0.00 8.69
C TYR A 580 -16.36 0.45 7.36
N MET A 581 -15.53 0.94 6.44
CA MET A 581 -15.95 1.27 5.08
C MET A 581 -16.45 0.03 4.33
N LEU A 582 -15.76 -1.10 4.42
CA LEU A 582 -16.26 -2.34 3.83
C LEU A 582 -17.63 -2.73 4.41
N ARG A 583 -17.84 -2.60 5.73
CA ARG A 583 -19.15 -2.85 6.39
C ARG A 583 -20.20 -1.84 5.97
N SER A 584 -19.82 -0.60 5.63
CA SER A 584 -20.79 0.38 5.13
C SER A 584 -21.41 -0.03 3.78
N ALA A 585 -20.77 -0.90 3.02
CA ALA A 585 -21.37 -1.54 1.85
C ALA A 585 -22.53 -2.49 2.19
N ASP A 586 -22.56 -3.05 3.39
CA ASP A 586 -23.64 -3.94 3.84
C ASP A 586 -24.84 -3.17 4.40
N HIS A 587 -24.66 -2.10 5.18
CA HIS A 587 -25.74 -1.32 5.77
C HIS A 587 -26.16 -0.11 4.94
N ALA A 588 -25.32 0.40 4.02
CA ALA A 588 -25.59 1.55 3.15
C ALA A 588 -25.92 2.86 3.90
N LYS A 589 -25.59 2.98 5.19
CA LYS A 589 -25.85 4.19 6.01
C LYS A 589 -24.64 5.13 5.97
N PRO A 590 -24.83 6.44 6.22
CA PRO A 590 -23.73 7.39 6.29
C PRO A 590 -22.75 7.07 7.42
N LEU A 591 -21.46 7.02 7.11
CA LEU A 591 -20.36 6.79 8.04
C LEU A 591 -19.59 8.09 8.24
N ILE A 592 -19.40 8.54 9.48
CA ILE A 592 -18.68 9.78 9.80
C ILE A 592 -17.18 9.63 9.62
N VAL A 593 -16.66 8.47 10.00
CA VAL A 593 -15.24 8.13 9.85
C VAL A 593 -14.99 7.44 8.53
N GLY A 594 -13.72 7.40 8.10
CA GLY A 594 -13.30 6.70 6.89
C GLY A 594 -11.77 6.66 6.81
N THR A 595 -11.25 6.21 5.69
CA THR A 595 -9.84 6.33 5.35
C THR A 595 -9.71 6.49 3.85
N SER A 596 -8.81 7.35 3.42
CA SER A 596 -8.68 7.65 2.01
C SER A 596 -7.30 8.26 1.69
N GLY A 597 -7.16 8.80 0.48
CA GLY A 597 -5.98 9.57 0.12
C GLY A 597 -5.84 10.90 0.88
N PHE A 598 -6.95 11.41 1.43
CA PHE A 598 -7.02 12.56 2.33
C PHE A 598 -7.98 12.22 3.46
N ASN A 599 -7.66 12.66 4.68
CA ASN A 599 -8.54 12.58 5.84
C ASN A 599 -9.17 13.95 6.10
N SER A 600 -10.36 13.94 6.72
CA SER A 600 -10.99 15.19 7.14
C SER A 600 -10.41 15.65 8.49
N PRO A 601 -10.36 16.96 8.77
CA PRO A 601 -9.95 17.45 10.08
C PRO A 601 -10.79 16.89 11.24
N GLN A 602 -12.09 16.64 11.00
CA GLN A 602 -13.01 16.06 11.97
C GLN A 602 -12.65 14.63 12.30
N GLU A 603 -12.30 13.84 11.29
CA GLU A 603 -11.84 12.46 11.48
C GLU A 603 -10.51 12.41 12.22
N GLU A 604 -9.53 13.21 11.82
CA GLU A 604 -8.22 13.30 12.52
C GLU A 604 -8.41 13.67 13.99
N GLN A 605 -9.38 14.53 14.30
CA GLN A 605 -9.70 14.89 15.67
C GLN A 605 -10.37 13.73 16.44
N ILE A 606 -11.30 13.01 15.82
CA ILE A 606 -11.93 11.83 16.43
C ILE A 606 -10.86 10.75 16.65
N GLU A 607 -10.03 10.48 15.67
CA GLU A 607 -8.92 9.52 15.77
C GLU A 607 -7.97 9.89 16.90
N HIS A 608 -7.51 11.14 16.93
CA HIS A 608 -6.62 11.63 17.97
C HIS A 608 -7.22 11.44 19.38
N TRP A 609 -8.47 11.81 19.60
CA TRP A 609 -9.12 11.71 20.91
C TRP A 609 -9.38 10.26 21.32
N THR A 610 -9.68 9.39 20.37
CA THR A 610 -10.04 7.99 20.67
C THR A 610 -8.83 7.06 20.75
N LEU A 611 -7.70 7.44 20.16
CA LEU A 611 -6.47 6.65 20.22
C LEU A 611 -5.44 7.16 21.23
N ASN A 612 -5.44 8.47 21.56
CA ASN A 612 -4.41 9.09 22.37
C ASN A 612 -4.98 9.65 23.68
N GLY A 613 -4.70 8.99 24.80
CA GLY A 613 -5.02 9.49 26.13
C GLY A 613 -6.49 9.50 26.48
N THR A 614 -6.92 10.57 27.15
CA THR A 614 -8.30 10.75 27.65
C THR A 614 -9.25 11.17 26.56
N ILE A 615 -10.41 10.51 26.45
CA ILE A 615 -11.48 10.95 25.55
C ILE A 615 -12.18 12.15 26.15
N PRO A 616 -12.09 13.35 25.56
CA PRO A 616 -12.68 14.55 26.11
C PRO A 616 -14.19 14.61 25.86
N LEU A 617 -14.94 15.28 26.74
CA LEU A 617 -16.38 15.52 26.56
C LEU A 617 -16.71 16.36 25.32
N SER A 618 -15.73 17.11 24.79
CA SER A 618 -15.86 17.83 23.51
C SER A 618 -16.15 16.88 22.33
N LEU A 619 -15.78 15.58 22.42
CA LEU A 619 -16.20 14.59 21.43
C LEU A 619 -17.73 14.53 21.30
N LEU A 620 -18.48 14.59 22.41
CA LEU A 620 -19.94 14.61 22.37
C LEU A 620 -20.45 15.86 21.63
N GLY A 621 -19.84 17.03 21.90
CA GLY A 621 -20.15 18.27 21.20
C GLY A 621 -19.96 18.15 19.69
N LEU A 622 -18.83 17.58 19.27
CA LEU A 622 -18.52 17.32 17.86
C LEU A 622 -19.54 16.37 17.23
N LEU A 623 -19.89 15.26 17.91
CA LEU A 623 -20.87 14.29 17.41
C LEU A 623 -22.29 14.89 17.27
N GLU A 624 -22.67 15.80 18.17
CA GLU A 624 -23.92 16.53 18.10
C GLU A 624 -23.93 17.64 17.02
N GLU A 625 -22.78 18.20 16.69
CA GLU A 625 -22.61 19.19 15.62
C GLU A 625 -22.62 18.52 14.24
N ILE A 626 -22.00 17.36 14.10
CA ILE A 626 -21.95 16.55 12.85
C ILE A 626 -23.28 15.83 12.57
N PRO A 627 -24.33 16.00 13.26
CA PRO A 627 -25.49 15.18 13.54
C PRO A 627 -25.25 13.66 13.44
N ALA A 628 -24.42 13.13 14.35
CA ALA A 628 -24.29 11.70 14.51
C ALA A 628 -25.58 11.10 15.07
N SER A 629 -26.08 10.02 14.49
CA SER A 629 -27.23 9.26 14.99
C SER A 629 -26.80 8.19 15.98
N TYR A 630 -25.77 7.43 15.61
CA TYR A 630 -25.32 6.31 16.41
C TYR A 630 -23.81 6.28 16.58
N VAL A 631 -23.38 5.78 17.75
CA VAL A 631 -21.99 5.48 18.07
C VAL A 631 -21.89 3.97 18.29
N VAL A 632 -21.03 3.31 17.51
CA VAL A 632 -20.68 1.90 17.71
C VAL A 632 -19.32 1.83 18.37
N VAL A 633 -19.20 1.03 19.42
CA VAL A 633 -17.93 0.78 20.10
C VAL A 633 -17.53 -0.68 19.92
N LYS A 634 -16.42 -0.90 19.22
CA LYS A 634 -15.80 -2.22 19.00
C LYS A 634 -14.89 -2.56 20.18
N ASN A 635 -15.46 -3.05 21.28
CA ASN A 635 -14.74 -3.27 22.54
C ASN A 635 -13.54 -4.22 22.40
N GLU A 636 -13.61 -5.20 21.48
CA GLU A 636 -12.48 -6.12 21.23
C GLU A 636 -11.26 -5.45 20.61
N LEU A 637 -11.45 -4.32 19.90
CA LEU A 637 -10.38 -3.55 19.27
C LEU A 637 -9.74 -2.52 20.20
N ILE A 638 -10.36 -2.28 21.37
CA ILE A 638 -9.81 -1.36 22.37
C ILE A 638 -8.70 -2.08 23.13
N VAL A 639 -7.50 -1.52 23.08
CA VAL A 639 -6.37 -2.05 23.87
C VAL A 639 -6.67 -1.94 25.37
N PRO A 640 -6.22 -2.90 26.19
CA PRO A 640 -6.56 -2.96 27.61
C PRO A 640 -6.32 -1.65 28.37
N GLU A 641 -5.24 -0.95 28.05
CA GLU A 641 -4.81 0.30 28.69
C GLU A 641 -5.78 1.47 28.46
N ARG A 642 -6.64 1.35 27.45
CA ARG A 642 -7.62 2.40 27.07
C ARG A 642 -9.06 2.08 27.43
N ARG A 643 -9.34 0.85 27.86
CA ARG A 643 -10.72 0.41 28.20
C ARG A 643 -11.37 1.31 29.22
N THR A 644 -10.63 1.70 30.25
CA THR A 644 -11.11 2.61 31.29
C THR A 644 -11.47 3.99 30.74
N ASN A 645 -10.68 4.54 29.79
CA ASN A 645 -10.98 5.82 29.16
C ASN A 645 -12.32 5.75 28.43
N TYR A 646 -12.54 4.67 27.66
CA TYR A 646 -13.81 4.44 26.98
C TYR A 646 -14.96 4.27 27.98
N ALA A 647 -14.83 3.37 28.94
CA ALA A 647 -15.86 3.12 29.96
C ALA A 647 -16.27 4.41 30.68
N THR A 648 -15.31 5.22 31.11
CA THR A 648 -15.59 6.48 31.80
C THR A 648 -16.26 7.51 30.89
N PHE A 649 -15.80 7.64 29.67
CA PHE A 649 -16.42 8.58 28.72
C PHE A 649 -17.87 8.20 28.46
N PHE A 650 -18.14 6.93 28.14
CA PHE A 650 -19.49 6.46 27.85
C PHE A 650 -20.38 6.45 29.08
N SER A 651 -19.88 6.10 30.27
CA SER A 651 -20.64 6.20 31.53
C SER A 651 -21.13 7.63 31.77
N ARG A 652 -20.27 8.64 31.57
CA ARG A 652 -20.64 10.05 31.73
C ARG A 652 -21.59 10.53 30.66
N ALA A 653 -21.36 10.11 29.41
CA ALA A 653 -22.20 10.48 28.31
C ALA A 653 -23.63 9.93 28.47
N VAL A 654 -23.78 8.71 29.01
CA VAL A 654 -25.07 8.11 29.33
C VAL A 654 -25.68 8.78 30.56
N ALA A 655 -24.92 8.98 31.64
CA ALA A 655 -25.41 9.64 32.85
C ALA A 655 -25.87 11.10 32.60
N SER A 656 -25.21 11.81 31.67
CA SER A 656 -25.64 13.16 31.27
C SER A 656 -26.88 13.18 30.36
N GLY A 657 -27.38 12.03 29.92
CA GLY A 657 -28.51 11.90 29.01
C GLY A 657 -28.21 12.30 27.55
N ARG A 658 -26.94 12.55 27.20
CA ARG A 658 -26.51 12.92 25.84
C ARG A 658 -26.34 11.71 24.92
N LEU A 659 -25.93 10.57 25.47
CA LEU A 659 -25.96 9.27 24.79
C LEU A 659 -26.98 8.37 25.51
N ARG A 660 -27.60 7.49 24.74
CA ARG A 660 -28.44 6.41 25.26
C ARG A 660 -27.83 5.08 24.85
N PHE A 661 -27.55 4.21 25.81
CA PHE A 661 -27.16 2.84 25.52
C PHE A 661 -28.36 2.12 24.88
N VAL A 662 -28.13 1.49 23.71
CA VAL A 662 -29.19 0.80 22.98
C VAL A 662 -29.06 -0.70 23.17
N ASN A 663 -27.90 -1.28 22.82
CA ASN A 663 -27.69 -2.71 22.89
C ASN A 663 -26.20 -3.08 23.00
N ARG A 664 -25.88 -4.27 23.56
CA ARG A 664 -24.60 -4.95 23.46
C ARG A 664 -24.80 -6.25 22.67
N PHE A 665 -23.97 -6.45 21.65
CA PHE A 665 -24.03 -7.62 20.79
C PHE A 665 -23.10 -8.75 21.31
N ASP A 666 -23.31 -9.98 20.82
CA ASP A 666 -22.55 -11.17 21.27
C ASP A 666 -21.03 -11.05 21.05
N ASN A 667 -20.59 -10.25 20.08
CA ASN A 667 -19.19 -9.92 19.83
C ASN A 667 -18.68 -8.74 20.67
N HIS A 668 -19.37 -8.42 21.78
CA HIS A 668 -19.08 -7.31 22.70
C HIS A 668 -19.09 -5.92 22.04
N ASP A 669 -19.68 -5.75 20.86
CA ASP A 669 -19.92 -4.43 20.30
C ASP A 669 -21.04 -3.72 21.03
N ASP A 670 -20.85 -2.47 21.41
CA ASP A 670 -21.87 -1.63 22.02
C ASP A 670 -22.45 -0.63 21.03
N LEU A 671 -23.74 -0.44 21.08
CA LEU A 671 -24.48 0.55 20.28
C LEU A 671 -25.08 1.62 21.18
N TYR A 672 -24.76 2.87 20.89
CA TYR A 672 -25.30 4.05 21.56
C TYR A 672 -26.03 4.92 20.55
N ALA A 673 -27.17 5.52 20.96
CA ALA A 673 -27.83 6.56 20.21
C ALA A 673 -27.43 7.94 20.72
N VAL A 674 -27.19 8.90 19.85
CA VAL A 674 -26.99 10.31 20.20
C VAL A 674 -28.36 10.94 20.40
N VAL A 675 -28.70 11.26 21.64
CA VAL A 675 -30.07 11.67 22.03
C VAL A 675 -30.52 12.91 21.30
N LYS A 676 -29.64 13.86 21.02
CA LYS A 676 -29.95 15.08 20.26
C LYS A 676 -30.46 14.79 18.84
N THR A 677 -29.87 13.81 18.16
CA THR A 677 -30.22 13.43 16.78
C THR A 677 -31.33 12.37 16.75
N GLU A 678 -31.29 11.42 17.69
CA GLU A 678 -32.23 10.29 17.79
C GLU A 678 -32.94 10.28 19.16
N PRO A 679 -33.82 11.25 19.43
CA PRO A 679 -34.52 11.36 20.74
C PRO A 679 -35.46 10.17 21.00
N ASP A 680 -35.97 9.57 19.92
CA ASP A 680 -36.93 8.44 19.98
C ASP A 680 -36.27 7.07 20.12
N ALA A 681 -34.92 6.99 20.01
CA ALA A 681 -34.20 5.71 20.12
C ALA A 681 -34.45 5.07 21.50
N ARG A 682 -34.83 3.78 21.53
CA ARG A 682 -35.12 3.05 22.78
C ARG A 682 -33.97 2.13 23.12
N ALA A 683 -33.72 2.00 24.43
CA ALA A 683 -32.83 0.97 24.93
C ALA A 683 -33.50 -0.41 24.77
N GLU A 684 -32.74 -1.38 24.26
CA GLU A 684 -33.19 -2.76 24.07
C GLU A 684 -32.83 -3.62 25.28
N VAL A 685 -31.68 -3.27 25.89
CA VAL A 685 -31.19 -3.97 27.11
C VAL A 685 -30.67 -2.96 28.15
N SER A 686 -30.51 -3.39 29.38
CA SER A 686 -29.89 -2.55 30.41
C SER A 686 -28.41 -2.30 30.10
N PRO A 687 -27.88 -1.12 30.47
CA PRO A 687 -26.45 -0.86 30.32
C PRO A 687 -25.62 -1.87 31.09
N PRO A 688 -24.46 -2.30 30.57
CA PRO A 688 -23.55 -3.18 31.28
C PRO A 688 -22.94 -2.51 32.51
N ALA A 689 -22.54 -3.31 33.48
CA ALA A 689 -22.02 -2.80 34.76
C ALA A 689 -20.77 -1.89 34.62
N GLU A 690 -20.00 -2.04 33.56
CA GLU A 690 -18.83 -1.17 33.28
C GLU A 690 -19.24 0.28 33.00
N LEU A 691 -20.49 0.54 32.67
CA LEU A 691 -21.04 1.89 32.45
C LEU A 691 -21.64 2.51 33.76
N GLU A 692 -21.60 1.79 34.87
CA GLU A 692 -21.91 2.40 36.15
C GLU A 692 -20.75 3.30 36.60
N LEU A 693 -21.08 4.48 37.13
CA LEU A 693 -20.09 5.39 37.67
C LEU A 693 -19.45 4.78 38.92
N ARG A 694 -18.17 4.48 38.85
CA ARG A 694 -17.42 3.87 39.97
C ARG A 694 -16.28 4.77 40.43
N ASP A 695 -15.93 4.62 41.71
CA ASP A 695 -14.75 5.28 42.25
C ASP A 695 -13.45 4.59 41.74
N TRP A 696 -12.35 5.31 41.80
CA TRP A 696 -11.06 4.81 41.31
C TRP A 696 -10.56 3.60 42.10
N ALA A 697 -10.84 3.52 43.39
CA ALA A 697 -10.47 2.39 44.21
C ALA A 697 -11.15 1.09 43.75
N SER A 698 -12.46 1.13 43.50
CA SER A 698 -13.23 0.00 42.97
C SER A 698 -12.74 -0.41 41.57
N MET A 699 -12.37 0.54 40.75
CA MET A 699 -11.81 0.25 39.42
C MET A 699 -10.44 -0.42 39.51
N LEU A 700 -9.57 -0.02 40.46
CA LEU A 700 -8.26 -0.64 40.68
C LEU A 700 -8.39 -2.06 41.27
N ASP A 701 -9.44 -2.32 42.06
CA ASP A 701 -9.73 -3.65 42.60
C ASP A 701 -10.16 -4.63 41.51
N GLU A 702 -10.87 -4.13 40.49
CA GLU A 702 -11.28 -4.92 39.34
C GLU A 702 -10.11 -5.21 38.41
N ASP A 703 -9.40 -4.16 38.00
CA ASP A 703 -8.29 -4.30 37.07
C ASP A 703 -7.18 -3.25 37.31
N PRO A 704 -5.94 -3.66 37.59
CA PRO A 704 -4.79 -2.77 37.71
C PRO A 704 -4.48 -1.93 36.46
N PHE A 705 -5.00 -2.29 35.29
CA PHE A 705 -4.91 -1.42 34.09
C PHE A 705 -5.49 -0.02 34.30
N ASN A 706 -6.34 0.15 35.29
CA ASN A 706 -6.86 1.44 35.72
C ASN A 706 -5.79 2.39 36.31
N LEU A 707 -4.54 1.97 36.46
CA LEU A 707 -3.39 2.83 36.75
C LEU A 707 -2.93 3.61 35.52
N LEU A 708 -3.27 3.12 34.32
CA LEU A 708 -2.87 3.68 33.04
C LEU A 708 -4.00 4.53 32.44
N GLY A 709 -3.73 5.14 31.28
CA GLY A 709 -4.73 5.90 30.56
C GLY A 709 -5.10 7.21 31.25
N GLN A 710 -6.39 7.44 31.39
CA GLN A 710 -6.97 8.69 31.93
C GLN A 710 -6.53 9.00 33.37
N TYR A 711 -6.22 7.98 34.16
CA TYR A 711 -5.81 8.13 35.58
C TYR A 711 -4.30 8.08 35.75
N THR A 712 -3.57 8.04 34.68
CA THR A 712 -2.11 8.04 34.69
C THR A 712 -1.57 9.25 35.44
N ASP A 713 -2.26 10.39 35.40
CA ASP A 713 -1.84 11.61 36.13
C ASP A 713 -1.90 11.44 37.64
N TRP A 714 -2.95 10.79 38.17
CA TRP A 714 -3.04 10.45 39.59
C TRP A 714 -1.99 9.41 39.97
N SER A 715 -1.83 8.40 39.16
CA SER A 715 -0.78 7.39 39.33
C SER A 715 0.62 7.98 39.29
N ARG A 716 0.90 8.89 38.35
CA ARG A 716 2.19 9.58 38.24
C ARG A 716 2.42 10.55 39.38
N ALA A 717 1.38 11.24 39.88
CA ALA A 717 1.51 12.12 41.04
C ALA A 717 1.90 11.31 42.28
N LEU A 718 1.26 10.18 42.54
CA LEU A 718 1.62 9.29 43.63
C LEU A 718 3.04 8.73 43.43
N TYR A 719 3.42 8.31 42.24
CA TYR A 719 4.79 7.86 41.92
C TYR A 719 5.85 8.94 42.26
N ARG A 720 5.61 10.19 41.84
CA ARG A 720 6.54 11.27 42.13
C ARG A 720 6.65 11.57 43.63
N LEU A 721 5.54 11.48 44.33
CA LEU A 721 5.54 11.64 45.80
C LEU A 721 6.43 10.59 46.46
N HIS A 722 6.32 9.32 46.06
CA HIS A 722 7.20 8.25 46.54
C HIS A 722 8.65 8.49 46.26
N LEU A 723 8.96 8.92 45.01
CA LEU A 723 10.34 9.16 44.57
C LEU A 723 10.99 10.25 45.43
N VAL A 724 10.28 11.36 45.62
CA VAL A 724 10.82 12.50 46.39
C VAL A 724 10.93 12.19 47.87
N ALA A 725 9.91 11.51 48.45
CA ALA A 725 9.89 11.17 49.87
C ALA A 725 10.87 10.07 50.22
N ARG A 726 11.15 9.11 49.34
CA ARG A 726 11.89 7.88 49.72
C ARG A 726 13.13 7.64 48.85
N GLY A 727 13.41 8.47 47.83
CA GLY A 727 14.54 8.32 46.91
C GLY A 727 14.51 7.01 46.11
N ARG A 728 13.40 6.29 46.09
CA ARG A 728 13.25 5.01 45.36
C ARG A 728 11.88 4.88 44.69
N MET A 729 11.80 3.99 43.74
CA MET A 729 10.52 3.61 43.14
C MET A 729 9.64 2.88 44.19
N PRO A 730 8.31 3.08 44.17
CA PRO A 730 7.40 2.33 45.06
C PRO A 730 7.37 0.86 44.69
N ARG A 731 7.07 0.00 45.68
CA ARG A 731 6.73 -1.40 45.48
C ARG A 731 5.28 -1.55 45.04
N TYR A 732 4.96 -2.60 44.25
CA TYR A 732 3.60 -2.85 43.76
C TYR A 732 2.53 -2.83 44.86
N ALA A 733 2.73 -3.63 45.91
CA ALA A 733 1.76 -3.73 47.00
C ALA A 733 1.55 -2.39 47.74
N GLU A 734 2.64 -1.68 48.04
CA GLU A 734 2.66 -0.36 48.67
C GLU A 734 1.87 0.65 47.81
N PHE A 735 2.23 0.73 46.54
CA PHE A 735 1.60 1.64 45.59
C PHE A 735 0.10 1.39 45.42
N MET A 736 -0.30 0.12 45.27
CA MET A 736 -1.70 -0.25 45.09
C MET A 736 -2.55 0.02 46.33
N GLN A 737 -1.98 -0.18 47.53
CA GLN A 737 -2.67 0.13 48.76
C GLN A 737 -2.96 1.63 48.88
N GLU A 738 -1.96 2.48 48.62
CA GLU A 738 -2.09 3.93 48.69
C GLU A 738 -2.97 4.49 47.58
N ALA A 739 -2.85 4.00 46.33
CA ALA A 739 -3.72 4.37 45.25
C ALA A 739 -5.20 4.08 45.54
N ARG A 740 -5.51 2.91 46.11
CA ARG A 740 -6.88 2.59 46.57
C ARG A 740 -7.36 3.52 47.67
N ALA A 741 -6.51 3.81 48.63
CA ALA A 741 -6.86 4.73 49.71
C ALA A 741 -7.19 6.14 49.19
N LEU A 742 -6.36 6.63 48.27
CA LEU A 742 -6.56 7.94 47.64
C LEU A 742 -7.83 7.96 46.79
N GLY A 743 -8.11 6.89 46.05
CA GLY A 743 -9.19 6.82 45.07
C GLY A 743 -10.57 6.49 45.61
N ARG A 744 -10.69 6.07 46.89
CA ARG A 744 -11.97 5.62 47.49
C ARG A 744 -13.02 6.74 47.47
N GLY A 745 -14.16 6.49 46.85
CA GLY A 745 -15.25 7.44 46.66
C GLY A 745 -14.98 8.59 45.68
N LEU A 746 -13.84 8.58 44.98
CA LEU A 746 -13.53 9.57 43.95
C LEU A 746 -13.89 9.04 42.57
N ILE A 747 -14.91 9.64 41.96
CA ILE A 747 -15.28 9.36 40.58
C ILE A 747 -14.40 10.25 39.67
N PRO A 748 -13.42 9.69 39.01
CA PRO A 748 -12.41 10.50 38.31
C PRO A 748 -12.98 11.35 37.19
N GLY A 749 -12.27 12.47 36.92
CA GLY A 749 -12.53 13.32 35.74
C GLY A 749 -13.47 14.50 36.00
N THR A 750 -13.74 14.83 37.24
CA THR A 750 -14.37 16.10 37.65
C THR A 750 -13.35 16.98 38.35
N GLU A 751 -13.52 18.31 38.28
CA GLU A 751 -12.64 19.24 39.05
C GLU A 751 -12.75 19.01 40.56
N GLU A 752 -13.91 18.55 41.00
CA GLU A 752 -14.14 18.21 42.41
C GLU A 752 -13.30 16.99 42.81
N ALA A 753 -13.36 15.91 42.05
CA ALA A 753 -12.52 14.72 42.32
C ALA A 753 -11.01 15.03 42.23
N GLN A 754 -10.60 15.92 41.32
CA GLN A 754 -9.20 16.33 41.27
C GLN A 754 -8.78 17.12 42.53
N ARG A 755 -9.59 18.09 42.98
CA ARG A 755 -9.34 18.81 44.23
C ARG A 755 -9.29 17.90 45.44
N ASP A 756 -10.21 16.94 45.51
CA ASP A 756 -10.25 15.98 46.60
C ASP A 756 -9.04 15.03 46.55
N PHE A 757 -8.62 14.59 45.37
CA PHE A 757 -7.42 13.79 45.21
C PHE A 757 -6.18 14.54 45.67
N ASP A 758 -6.01 15.81 45.23
CA ASP A 758 -4.88 16.65 45.63
C ASP A 758 -4.88 16.87 47.16
N GLY A 759 -6.07 17.07 47.78
CA GLY A 759 -6.24 17.18 49.22
C GLY A 759 -5.86 15.93 49.96
N ARG A 760 -6.21 14.74 49.43
CA ARG A 760 -5.84 13.45 50.02
C ARG A 760 -4.36 13.13 49.82
N LEU A 761 -3.78 13.49 48.67
CA LEU A 761 -2.34 13.34 48.43
C LEU A 761 -1.54 14.20 49.44
N ALA A 762 -2.03 15.42 49.73
CA ALA A 762 -1.45 16.27 50.76
C ALA A 762 -1.62 15.69 52.18
N ALA A 763 -2.72 15.06 52.47
CA ALA A 763 -2.93 14.36 53.73
C ALA A 763 -1.98 13.15 53.89
N LEU A 764 -1.79 12.38 52.81
CA LEU A 764 -0.85 11.26 52.72
C LEU A 764 0.60 11.73 53.02
N ALA A 765 1.04 12.83 52.41
CA ALA A 765 2.35 13.40 52.62
C ALA A 765 2.57 13.80 54.11
N ARG A 766 1.54 14.38 54.76
CA ARG A 766 1.56 14.71 56.20
C ARG A 766 1.59 13.49 57.09
N GLU A 767 0.96 12.40 56.67
CA GLU A 767 0.97 11.14 57.41
C GLU A 767 2.35 10.48 57.36
N TRP A 768 2.99 10.50 56.15
CA TRP A 768 4.34 9.95 56.00
C TRP A 768 5.38 10.64 56.91
N GLU A 769 5.22 11.93 57.22
CA GLU A 769 6.10 12.61 58.18
C GLU A 769 6.10 11.96 59.59
N LYS A 770 5.04 11.26 59.97
CA LYS A 770 4.88 10.53 61.23
C LYS A 770 5.47 9.13 61.17
N HIS A 771 5.78 8.59 59.99
CA HIS A 771 6.32 7.25 59.85
C HIS A 771 7.79 7.19 60.33
N ALA A 772 8.20 6.03 60.87
CA ALA A 772 9.53 5.86 61.44
C ALA A 772 10.64 6.01 60.39
N ASP A 773 10.44 5.42 59.21
CA ASP A 773 11.35 5.49 58.06
C ASP A 773 11.59 6.96 57.58
N PHE A 774 10.53 7.74 57.50
CA PHE A 774 10.64 9.17 57.11
C PHE A 774 11.37 9.99 58.19
N ARG A 775 11.07 9.74 59.47
CA ARG A 775 11.74 10.37 60.60
C ARG A 775 13.24 10.00 60.67
N GLU A 776 13.58 8.80 60.41
CA GLU A 776 14.98 8.35 60.31
C GLU A 776 15.72 9.04 59.17
N ALA A 777 15.08 9.15 57.97
CA ALA A 777 15.69 9.76 56.82
C ALA A 777 15.81 11.30 56.87
N PHE A 778 14.85 11.98 57.51
CA PHE A 778 14.69 13.42 57.47
C PHE A 778 14.63 14.13 58.84
N GLY A 779 14.36 13.40 59.92
CA GLY A 779 14.08 14.01 61.22
C GLY A 779 15.22 14.77 61.84
N ALA A 780 16.47 14.40 61.60
CA ALA A 780 17.67 15.08 62.05
C ALA A 780 18.15 16.23 61.12
N LEU A 781 17.53 16.41 59.97
CA LEU A 781 17.92 17.41 58.99
C LEU A 781 17.33 18.78 59.32
N ASP A 782 18.15 19.83 59.23
CA ASP A 782 17.65 21.20 59.21
C ASP A 782 16.89 21.49 57.91
N ASP A 783 16.18 22.59 57.81
CA ASP A 783 15.30 22.88 56.71
C ASP A 783 16.03 23.03 55.36
N ALA A 784 17.27 23.54 55.37
CA ALA A 784 18.07 23.64 54.18
C ALA A 784 18.51 22.27 53.65
N ARG A 785 18.99 21.41 54.56
CA ARG A 785 19.39 20.04 54.24
C ARG A 785 18.18 19.17 53.88
N TYR A 786 17.02 19.43 54.49
CA TYR A 786 15.76 18.77 54.10
C TYR A 786 15.39 19.09 52.65
N VAL A 787 15.38 20.35 52.30
CA VAL A 787 15.07 20.76 50.90
C VAL A 787 16.10 20.20 49.92
N GLU A 788 17.39 20.25 50.24
CA GLU A 788 18.45 19.66 49.41
C GLU A 788 18.22 18.19 49.18
N ARG A 789 17.88 17.40 50.21
CA ARG A 789 17.61 15.99 50.13
C ARG A 789 16.34 15.67 49.25
N LEU A 790 15.29 16.51 49.30
CA LEU A 790 14.13 16.35 48.43
C LEU A 790 14.49 16.48 46.96
N TYR A 791 15.32 17.48 46.60
CA TYR A 791 15.77 17.67 45.24
C TYR A 791 16.79 16.61 44.79
N GLU A 792 17.65 16.12 45.70
CA GLU A 792 18.51 14.96 45.42
C GLU A 792 17.68 13.71 45.08
N ASN A 793 16.66 13.39 45.90
CA ASN A 793 15.76 12.27 45.67
C ASN A 793 14.98 12.44 44.36
N ALA A 794 14.55 13.65 44.05
CA ALA A 794 13.89 13.97 42.78
C ALA A 794 14.84 13.84 41.57
N GLY A 795 16.15 13.93 41.80
CA GLY A 795 17.13 13.97 40.72
C GLY A 795 17.03 15.22 39.85
N VAL A 796 16.50 16.33 40.38
CA VAL A 796 16.28 17.58 39.65
C VAL A 796 17.27 18.63 40.20
N GLU A 797 17.97 19.28 39.27
CA GLU A 797 18.80 20.42 39.62
C GLU A 797 17.93 21.66 39.82
N ALA A 798 17.82 22.10 41.08
CA ALA A 798 17.17 23.36 41.42
C ALA A 798 18.24 24.47 41.63
N ASP A 799 17.90 25.68 41.25
CA ASP A 799 18.78 26.82 41.49
C ASP A 799 18.97 27.04 42.99
N ALA A 800 20.12 27.56 43.36
CA ALA A 800 20.42 27.89 44.78
C ALA A 800 19.36 28.85 45.37
N SER A 801 18.81 29.75 44.55
CA SER A 801 17.75 30.68 44.97
C SER A 801 16.42 29.97 45.23
N GLU A 802 16.03 28.97 44.43
CA GLU A 802 14.81 28.16 44.62
C GLU A 802 14.91 27.36 45.92
N ARG A 803 16.05 26.69 46.13
CA ARG A 803 16.30 25.92 47.37
C ARG A 803 16.27 26.79 48.59
N ALA A 804 16.94 27.95 48.53
CA ALA A 804 16.98 28.93 49.66
C ALA A 804 15.57 29.50 49.93
N ALA A 805 14.78 29.79 48.86
CA ALA A 805 13.42 30.30 49.04
C ALA A 805 12.51 29.28 49.75
N LEU A 806 12.60 28.00 49.37
CA LEU A 806 11.82 26.95 49.99
C LEU A 806 12.27 26.63 51.42
N ALA A 807 13.59 26.66 51.72
CA ALA A 807 14.14 26.52 53.04
C ALA A 807 13.76 27.70 53.95
N ASN A 808 13.79 28.93 53.47
CA ASN A 808 13.33 30.09 54.20
C ASN A 808 11.82 30.06 54.49
N ALA A 809 11.01 29.56 53.55
CA ALA A 809 9.58 29.38 53.79
C ALA A 809 9.29 28.34 54.89
N LEU A 810 10.09 27.29 54.96
CA LEU A 810 10.03 26.31 56.08
C LEU A 810 10.45 26.97 57.42
N ALA A 811 11.61 27.67 57.46
CA ALA A 811 12.11 28.29 58.67
C ALA A 811 11.21 29.40 59.22
N SER A 812 10.46 30.09 58.35
CA SER A 812 9.48 31.11 58.74
C SER A 812 8.11 30.56 59.12
N GLY A 813 7.88 29.27 58.91
CA GLY A 813 6.56 28.63 59.10
C GLY A 813 5.52 28.96 58.02
N ALA A 814 5.94 29.63 56.91
CA ALA A 814 5.10 29.93 55.77
C ALA A 814 4.82 28.66 54.91
N GLU A 815 5.64 27.63 55.11
CA GLU A 815 5.47 26.33 54.49
C GLU A 815 5.68 25.22 55.52
N THR A 816 5.10 24.04 55.24
CA THR A 816 5.30 22.81 56.01
C THR A 816 6.22 21.85 55.28
N ARG A 817 6.87 20.92 55.99
CA ARG A 817 7.73 19.91 55.36
C ARG A 817 6.94 19.06 54.39
N ALA A 818 5.70 18.63 54.70
CA ALA A 818 4.80 17.98 53.73
C ALA A 818 4.47 18.87 52.58
N GLY A 819 4.25 20.16 52.77
CA GLY A 819 4.01 21.08 51.65
C GLY A 819 5.24 21.26 50.75
N ALA A 820 6.43 21.36 51.31
CA ALA A 820 7.67 21.37 50.56
C ALA A 820 7.89 20.06 49.76
N LEU A 821 7.61 18.91 50.35
CA LEU A 821 7.63 17.61 49.67
C LEU A 821 6.71 17.60 48.45
N LEU A 822 5.46 18.07 48.60
CA LEU A 822 4.49 18.13 47.50
C LEU A 822 4.91 19.10 46.41
N LYS A 823 5.49 20.26 46.75
CA LYS A 823 5.97 21.21 45.76
C LYS A 823 7.09 20.62 44.91
N VAL A 824 8.04 19.91 45.53
CA VAL A 824 9.10 19.22 44.77
C VAL A 824 8.53 18.06 43.96
N ALA A 825 7.56 17.31 44.49
CA ALA A 825 6.89 16.24 43.75
C ALA A 825 6.06 16.76 42.56
N ALA A 826 5.56 17.98 42.61
CA ALA A 826 4.81 18.62 41.54
C ALA A 826 5.71 19.41 40.56
N ASP A 827 7.03 19.42 40.73
CA ASP A 827 7.97 20.12 39.84
C ASP A 827 7.83 19.62 38.40
N PRO A 828 7.57 20.54 37.43
CA PRO A 828 7.44 20.15 36.02
C PRO A 828 8.69 19.46 35.46
N ARG A 829 9.89 19.82 35.94
CA ARG A 829 11.16 19.20 35.52
C ARG A 829 11.22 17.72 35.94
N LEU A 830 10.75 17.41 37.17
CA LEU A 830 10.62 16.04 37.64
C LEU A 830 9.54 15.27 36.83
N ALA A 831 8.42 15.92 36.53
CA ALA A 831 7.34 15.32 35.77
C ALA A 831 7.79 14.91 34.36
N GLU A 832 8.58 15.74 33.69
CA GLU A 832 9.10 15.46 32.35
C GLU A 832 10.23 14.42 32.40
N ARG A 833 11.26 14.63 33.22
CA ARG A 833 12.40 13.72 33.31
C ARG A 833 12.01 12.31 33.78
N GLY A 834 11.07 12.24 34.73
CA GLY A 834 10.59 10.98 35.28
C GLY A 834 9.50 10.29 34.48
N ARG A 835 9.02 10.89 33.37
CA ARG A 835 7.85 10.45 32.63
C ARG A 835 7.97 8.99 32.17
N HIS A 836 9.02 8.66 31.42
CA HIS A 836 9.22 7.32 30.88
C HIS A 836 9.38 6.27 31.98
N ARG A 837 10.13 6.61 33.04
CA ARG A 837 10.37 5.73 34.19
C ARG A 837 9.08 5.43 34.97
N ALA A 838 8.26 6.47 35.19
CA ALA A 838 6.96 6.31 35.84
C ALA A 838 6.02 5.45 34.97
N LEU A 839 5.89 5.77 33.69
CA LEU A 839 5.03 5.03 32.78
C LEU A 839 5.43 3.56 32.66
N LEU A 840 6.72 3.28 32.54
CA LEU A 840 7.21 1.91 32.46
C LEU A 840 6.91 1.13 33.76
N LEU A 841 7.10 1.76 34.94
CA LEU A 841 6.77 1.14 36.22
C LEU A 841 5.27 0.82 36.31
N LEU A 842 4.42 1.74 35.88
CA LEU A 842 2.97 1.52 35.84
C LEU A 842 2.58 0.41 34.88
N HIS A 843 3.32 0.19 33.81
CA HIS A 843 3.12 -0.98 32.93
C HIS A 843 3.48 -2.30 33.64
N TYR A 844 4.58 -2.36 34.41
CA TYR A 844 4.87 -3.52 35.25
C TYR A 844 3.72 -3.79 36.25
N PHE A 845 3.18 -2.76 36.87
CA PHE A 845 2.08 -2.90 37.83
C PHE A 845 0.78 -3.34 37.15
N ALA A 846 0.46 -2.78 36.00
CA ALA A 846 -0.76 -3.10 35.27
C ALA A 846 -0.71 -4.48 34.60
N PHE A 847 0.39 -4.82 33.93
CA PHE A 847 0.52 -6.07 33.18
C PHE A 847 0.97 -7.24 34.07
N LEU A 848 2.02 -7.04 34.88
CA LEU A 848 2.69 -8.13 35.60
C LEU A 848 2.34 -8.20 37.08
N ARG A 849 1.62 -7.21 37.61
CA ARG A 849 1.15 -7.14 39.00
C ARG A 849 2.26 -7.34 40.05
N ARG A 850 3.47 -6.87 39.73
CA ARG A 850 4.66 -6.97 40.55
C ARG A 850 5.61 -5.79 40.37
N SER A 851 6.59 -5.68 41.26
CA SER A 851 7.71 -4.76 41.07
C SER A 851 8.72 -5.31 40.04
N PRO A 852 9.48 -4.45 39.36
CA PRO A 852 10.43 -4.89 38.33
C PRO A 852 11.50 -5.86 38.80
N ASP A 853 11.93 -5.76 40.09
CA ASP A 853 12.94 -6.58 40.73
C ASP A 853 12.36 -7.73 41.55
N ASP A 854 11.04 -7.97 41.50
CA ASP A 854 10.42 -9.17 42.04
C ASP A 854 10.70 -10.37 41.13
N PRO A 855 10.62 -11.63 41.63
CA PRO A 855 10.74 -12.80 40.79
C PRO A 855 9.83 -12.74 39.56
N PRO A 856 10.27 -13.20 38.38
CA PRO A 856 11.49 -14.00 38.11
C PRO A 856 12.79 -13.20 37.89
N ASP A 857 12.71 -11.86 37.79
CA ASP A 857 13.87 -11.04 37.35
C ASP A 857 14.94 -10.87 38.43
N HIS A 858 14.57 -10.67 39.71
CA HIS A 858 15.46 -10.45 40.86
C HIS A 858 16.41 -9.26 40.76
N ASN A 859 16.33 -8.44 39.72
CA ASN A 859 17.10 -7.25 39.49
C ASN A 859 16.38 -6.25 38.53
N LEU A 860 16.99 -5.11 38.28
CA LEU A 860 16.39 -4.08 37.39
C LEU A 860 16.88 -4.15 35.94
N GLU A 861 17.55 -5.21 35.51
CA GLU A 861 18.11 -5.27 34.14
C GLU A 861 17.01 -5.22 33.07
N GLY A 862 15.95 -5.99 33.25
CA GLY A 862 14.79 -5.98 32.35
C GLY A 862 14.10 -4.61 32.30
N PHE A 863 13.93 -3.98 33.47
CA PHE A 863 13.37 -2.63 33.56
C PHE A 863 14.26 -1.60 32.84
N ASN A 864 15.56 -1.62 33.09
CA ASN A 864 16.51 -0.67 32.48
C ASN A 864 16.61 -0.87 30.95
N PHE A 865 16.53 -2.12 30.48
CA PHE A 865 16.46 -2.40 29.06
C PHE A 865 15.25 -1.72 28.41
N TRP A 866 14.07 -1.94 28.94
CA TRP A 866 12.83 -1.35 28.40
C TRP A 866 12.80 0.16 28.56
N LEU A 867 13.34 0.70 29.65
CA LEU A 867 13.47 2.14 29.85
C LEU A 867 14.33 2.78 28.75
N SER A 868 15.48 2.18 28.45
CA SER A 868 16.35 2.67 27.36
C SER A 868 15.68 2.62 25.99
N GLN A 869 14.84 1.60 25.73
CA GLN A 869 14.04 1.53 24.51
C GLN A 869 12.99 2.64 24.44
N LEU A 870 12.27 2.86 25.54
CA LEU A 870 11.24 3.88 25.64
C LEU A 870 11.81 5.29 25.51
N GLU A 871 12.94 5.59 26.15
CA GLU A 871 13.64 6.88 26.04
C GLU A 871 14.13 7.19 24.62
N ARG A 872 14.45 6.14 23.84
CA ARG A 872 14.90 6.28 22.47
C ARG A 872 13.77 6.47 21.47
N THR A 873 12.62 5.82 21.69
CA THR A 873 11.56 5.72 20.69
C THR A 873 10.31 6.52 21.03
N ASP A 874 10.10 6.85 22.29
CA ASP A 874 8.86 7.39 22.89
C ASP A 874 7.60 6.58 22.52
N ASP A 875 7.78 5.26 22.24
CA ASP A 875 6.75 4.37 21.74
C ASP A 875 6.23 3.45 22.87
N LEU A 876 5.22 3.92 23.56
CA LEU A 876 4.54 3.19 24.64
C LEU A 876 3.74 2.00 24.10
N ASP A 877 3.20 2.07 22.88
CA ASP A 877 2.42 0.98 22.31
C ASP A 877 3.30 -0.25 22.05
N LYS A 878 4.55 -0.02 21.67
CA LYS A 878 5.55 -1.09 21.53
C LYS A 878 5.88 -1.75 22.87
N ILE A 879 5.97 -0.98 23.94
CA ILE A 879 6.18 -1.50 25.28
C ILE A 879 4.96 -2.31 25.74
N ALA A 880 3.76 -1.78 25.61
CA ALA A 880 2.52 -2.47 25.95
C ALA A 880 2.35 -3.78 25.17
N LEU A 881 2.71 -3.78 23.87
CA LEU A 881 2.71 -4.98 23.03
C LEU A 881 3.70 -6.04 23.55
N ALA A 882 4.93 -5.62 23.88
CA ALA A 882 5.95 -6.52 24.42
C ALA A 882 5.52 -7.16 25.77
N PHE A 883 4.92 -6.39 26.67
CA PHE A 883 4.37 -6.92 27.94
C PHE A 883 3.23 -7.89 27.69
N ARG A 884 2.30 -7.57 26.76
CA ARG A 884 1.18 -8.44 26.38
C ARG A 884 1.65 -9.76 25.77
N ASP A 885 2.73 -9.73 25.01
CA ASP A 885 3.31 -10.91 24.39
C ASP A 885 4.24 -11.71 25.30
N SER A 886 4.56 -11.19 26.48
CA SER A 886 5.41 -11.87 27.45
C SER A 886 4.80 -13.21 27.92
N ILE A 887 5.67 -14.16 28.21
CA ILE A 887 5.29 -15.49 28.73
C ILE A 887 4.57 -15.31 30.07
N GLU A 888 5.03 -14.38 30.90
CA GLU A 888 4.50 -14.10 32.23
C GLU A 888 3.05 -13.61 32.18
N TYR A 889 2.76 -12.59 31.36
CA TYR A 889 1.40 -12.08 31.17
C TYR A 889 0.45 -13.14 30.61
N LYS A 890 0.91 -13.91 29.62
CA LYS A 890 0.12 -15.02 29.04
C LYS A 890 -0.15 -16.13 30.06
N ALA A 891 0.75 -16.37 31.00
CA ALA A 891 0.56 -17.35 32.07
C ALA A 891 -0.47 -16.89 33.12
N MET A 892 -0.53 -15.57 33.40
CA MET A 892 -1.53 -15.03 34.36
C MET A 892 -2.96 -14.99 33.78
N LYS A 893 -3.11 -15.04 32.46
CA LYS A 893 -4.43 -15.06 31.79
C LYS A 893 -5.01 -16.47 31.56
N LYS A 894 -4.22 -17.50 31.77
CA LYS A 894 -4.70 -18.90 31.79
C LYS A 894 -5.27 -19.28 33.15
#